data_effa1c71b5578f657f28eea4c139e654
#
_entry.id   effa1c71b5578f657f28eea4c139e654
#
_cell.length_a   1.000
_cell.length_b   1.000
_cell.length_c   1.000
_cell.angle_alpha   90.00
_cell.angle_beta   90.00
_cell.angle_gamma   90.00
#
_symmetry.space_group_name_H-M   'P 1'
#
loop_
_entity.id
_entity.type
_entity.pdbx_description
1 polymer ?
#
loop_
_entity_poly.entity_id
_entity_poly.type
_entity_poly.pdbx_seq_one_letter_code
_entity_poly.pdbx_strand_id
1 'polypeptide(L)'
;EAGAEAIHGGRIAFGRWNGEPDLLIRSDVIRRIRGAATLNSASATTKRYEAGDMKLSGDLAVTALLQVGLYAELLDLIQSIPVADRHQHEMHFFLGAADDDQDGGDLQGLHSWSTAAVGAYVRRHMRNVEFSWDNTGASLPADPEPVDYCGRCAWERNCDAVWRDKRDLVLVAGLRRDERRALKRVGVDTVGELAGDPPVAAEAIPMHERRSHLVRQADLQEKSLNLPVPLHELRPPTRGVFEREEVRRGFARLPVASTRGIYLDFERYDFNEREGGGLESRAIMAGLAVDAGSAEATSASYQHAFAPTPDNERAMFEELVTLITSHLSSGNGDDGALTPVFHFSAFEPSTFARLSEEYGIGADLLNQIDFVDLRDITVRVATIGVETYSLKDLERLTKYERTVPLKEVQLAAIQYYKYLMAETEAEANTHKQLLVGYNEDDCRSLIHLRAWLESIRSAYTKEYPTEEWGPLPRPERMKKTSERSLIMRDDWEKLQQRLTSAAAEHRRLSEAAAVSGVPHLADWHRWCADLAGFHMRERTGAFLDRVRIYTLPGHSLHDEPKAIGNVEAHREGGYTFPDQLITLHEESTVESVVGARIYQGKISTLDLANQRVWVDWGDDEPNESPTTILEADAFFGSGPEKAMADFAESALAGPSAEGVPPTVVSLLWRKPPVWLEELNASGGFGSEIGLEAAKRLQPGEVLVVQGPPGTGKSHLGGRIIEALVNRGELVAVTTQSHAAYQIPIGKAGLPPSMVRIADDGHPAWKKATATKLAGWLDDQTAGVSGGTKHTFSHPDIANQLDVLIVDEAGQYALADLIAISRCAKKIILLGDPQQLPMVTQAHHPEGPSGLSSINHWIGDGDIQTVDQRAGVFLERTYRLHPAIADFIGDTFYEGRLQIADPAQANLGVTLNVGGSSRQVSPLTLIPVDHSDEGSWSLVEAQAIARFVFTLVSQGEVVMKGGLRRPFASGAMEPGADPTTALIPDILIVTPYGAQVERIEFALGQQADQPAGI
;
A
#
# COMPACT_ATOMS: atom_id res chain seq x y z
N GLU A 1 40.91 -5.98 -21.81
CA GLU A 1 41.84 -5.70 -22.91
C GLU A 1 41.86 -6.82 -24.00
N ALA A 2 41.57 -8.07 -23.66
CA ALA A 2 41.56 -9.18 -24.62
C ALA A 2 40.20 -9.38 -25.36
N GLY A 3 39.23 -8.54 -25.15
CA GLY A 3 37.90 -8.66 -25.79
C GLY A 3 37.10 -9.87 -25.29
N ALA A 4 37.24 -10.23 -24.02
CA ALA A 4 36.43 -11.28 -23.40
C ALA A 4 34.93 -11.02 -23.60
N GLU A 5 34.13 -12.06 -23.72
CA GLU A 5 32.68 -11.92 -23.91
C GLU A 5 31.98 -11.53 -22.61
N ALA A 6 32.49 -12.04 -21.48
CA ALA A 6 32.04 -11.66 -20.13
C ALA A 6 33.23 -11.71 -19.17
N ILE A 7 33.20 -10.91 -18.12
CA ILE A 7 34.21 -10.84 -17.05
C ILE A 7 33.45 -10.96 -15.72
N HIS A 8 33.79 -11.97 -14.92
CA HIS A 8 33.23 -12.18 -13.59
C HIS A 8 34.08 -11.44 -12.55
N GLY A 9 33.42 -10.73 -11.61
CA GLY A 9 34.07 -10.04 -10.49
C GLY A 9 35.05 -8.93 -10.94
N GLY A 10 34.76 -8.25 -12.04
CA GLY A 10 35.60 -7.22 -12.62
C GLY A 10 35.59 -5.92 -11.84
N ARG A 11 36.72 -5.57 -11.19
CA ARG A 11 36.82 -4.28 -10.50
C ARG A 11 36.92 -3.13 -11.50
N ILE A 12 36.02 -2.15 -11.35
CA ILE A 12 36.03 -0.92 -12.13
C ILE A 12 36.34 0.28 -11.21
N ALA A 13 37.06 1.26 -11.72
CA ALA A 13 37.39 2.48 -10.96
C ALA A 13 37.52 3.68 -11.90
N PHE A 14 36.94 4.80 -11.48
CA PHE A 14 37.08 6.09 -12.17
C PHE A 14 37.10 7.25 -11.14
N GLY A 15 38.16 8.01 -11.14
CA GLY A 15 38.38 9.07 -10.15
C GLY A 15 38.46 8.50 -8.72
N ARG A 16 37.56 8.93 -7.87
CA ARG A 16 37.44 8.47 -6.46
C ARG A 16 36.48 7.30 -6.30
N TRP A 17 35.77 6.93 -7.35
CA TRP A 17 34.75 5.90 -7.35
C TRP A 17 35.34 4.55 -7.78
N ASN A 18 34.89 3.50 -7.13
CA ASN A 18 35.20 2.13 -7.52
C ASN A 18 34.04 1.20 -7.17
N GLY A 19 33.97 0.06 -7.86
CA GLY A 19 32.96 -0.94 -7.64
C GLY A 19 33.38 -2.26 -8.26
N GLU A 20 32.71 -3.33 -7.86
CA GLU A 20 32.92 -4.70 -8.36
C GLU A 20 31.56 -5.27 -8.77
N PRO A 21 31.06 -4.99 -9.99
CA PRO A 21 29.90 -5.68 -10.51
C PRO A 21 30.19 -7.18 -10.65
N ASP A 22 29.19 -8.00 -10.39
CA ASP A 22 29.34 -9.46 -10.50
C ASP A 22 29.75 -9.86 -11.91
N LEU A 23 29.20 -9.17 -12.90
CA LEU A 23 29.48 -9.41 -14.31
C LEU A 23 29.70 -8.10 -15.07
N LEU A 24 30.68 -8.12 -15.98
CA LEU A 24 30.79 -7.18 -17.07
C LEU A 24 30.55 -7.94 -18.36
N ILE A 25 29.51 -7.64 -19.08
CA ILE A 25 29.10 -8.41 -20.26
C ILE A 25 29.18 -7.49 -21.48
N ARG A 26 29.72 -8.03 -22.55
CA ARG A 26 29.81 -7.28 -23.79
C ARG A 26 28.43 -7.17 -24.45
N SER A 27 28.03 -5.98 -24.86
CA SER A 27 26.68 -5.66 -25.37
C SER A 27 26.25 -6.54 -26.56
N ASP A 28 27.19 -7.02 -27.39
CA ASP A 28 26.86 -7.94 -28.50
C ASP A 28 26.61 -9.37 -28.02
N VAL A 29 27.09 -9.73 -26.82
CA VAL A 29 26.82 -11.04 -26.20
C VAL A 29 25.41 -11.08 -25.61
N ILE A 30 25.01 -10.06 -24.86
CA ILE A 30 23.64 -9.95 -24.33
C ILE A 30 22.60 -9.99 -25.46
N ARG A 31 22.86 -9.27 -26.55
CA ARG A 31 21.96 -9.30 -27.72
C ARG A 31 21.85 -10.70 -28.36
N ARG A 32 22.93 -11.47 -28.38
CA ARG A 32 22.88 -12.87 -28.83
C ARG A 32 22.06 -13.76 -27.92
N ILE A 33 22.17 -13.55 -26.62
CA ILE A 33 21.44 -14.32 -25.61
C ILE A 33 19.93 -14.06 -25.69
N ARG A 34 19.52 -12.81 -25.95
CA ARG A 34 18.11 -12.41 -26.05
C ARG A 34 17.42 -12.79 -27.36
N GLY A 35 18.14 -13.39 -28.33
CA GLY A 35 17.56 -13.65 -29.67
C GLY A 35 17.42 -12.39 -30.53
N ALA A 36 17.91 -12.46 -31.77
CA ALA A 36 18.14 -11.31 -32.67
C ALA A 36 16.86 -10.56 -33.17
N ALA A 37 15.72 -10.71 -32.56
CA ALA A 37 14.44 -10.23 -33.11
C ALA A 37 14.00 -8.80 -32.71
N THR A 38 14.68 -8.13 -31.77
CA THR A 38 14.06 -6.94 -31.12
C THR A 38 14.74 -5.59 -31.30
N LEU A 39 15.88 -5.44 -31.92
CA LEU A 39 16.49 -4.10 -32.05
C LEU A 39 17.03 -3.75 -33.45
N ASN A 40 16.21 -3.02 -34.19
CA ASN A 40 16.65 -2.16 -35.28
C ASN A 40 17.30 -0.88 -34.71
N SER A 41 18.54 -0.93 -34.27
CA SER A 41 19.29 0.29 -33.99
C SER A 41 20.64 0.28 -34.69
N ALA A 42 20.96 1.42 -35.33
CA ALA A 42 22.19 1.66 -36.08
C ALA A 42 23.50 1.67 -35.26
N SER A 43 23.44 1.28 -34.01
CA SER A 43 24.56 1.25 -33.04
C SER A 43 25.34 -0.10 -33.01
N ALA A 44 25.17 -0.94 -33.98
CA ALA A 44 25.66 -2.35 -33.97
C ALA A 44 27.19 -2.54 -34.05
N THR A 45 28.00 -1.49 -34.01
CA THR A 45 29.45 -1.61 -34.33
C THR A 45 30.40 -1.44 -33.15
N THR A 46 29.96 -1.01 -31.98
CA THR A 46 30.85 -0.81 -30.83
C THR A 46 30.69 -1.93 -29.80
N LYS A 47 31.74 -2.72 -29.62
CA LYS A 47 31.87 -3.74 -28.56
C LYS A 47 32.10 -3.01 -27.24
N ARG A 48 31.05 -2.75 -26.49
CA ARG A 48 31.09 -2.10 -25.18
C ARG A 48 30.74 -3.10 -24.10
N TYR A 49 31.19 -2.86 -22.87
CA TYR A 49 30.79 -3.63 -21.71
C TYR A 49 29.63 -2.94 -20.98
N GLU A 50 28.70 -3.72 -20.52
CA GLU A 50 27.55 -3.33 -19.69
C GLU A 50 27.64 -4.03 -18.34
N ALA A 51 27.14 -3.38 -17.26
CA ALA A 51 27.20 -3.92 -15.92
C ALA A 51 26.07 -4.94 -15.71
N GLY A 52 26.41 -6.07 -15.11
CA GLY A 52 25.46 -7.08 -14.67
C GLY A 52 25.69 -7.45 -13.21
N ASP A 53 24.62 -7.80 -12.52
CA ASP A 53 24.62 -8.21 -11.13
C ASP A 53 23.76 -9.46 -10.95
N MET A 54 24.18 -10.34 -10.05
CA MET A 54 23.46 -11.59 -9.77
C MET A 54 22.74 -11.44 -8.43
N LYS A 55 21.43 -11.63 -8.42
CA LYS A 55 20.61 -11.58 -7.20
C LYS A 55 19.94 -12.94 -6.98
N LEU A 56 19.98 -13.40 -5.74
CA LEU A 56 19.27 -14.61 -5.34
C LEU A 56 17.75 -14.38 -5.21
N SER A 57 17.33 -13.12 -5.12
CA SER A 57 15.92 -12.77 -5.07
C SER A 57 15.32 -12.60 -6.46
N GLY A 58 14.08 -13.03 -6.65
CA GLY A 58 13.34 -12.82 -7.89
C GLY A 58 12.87 -11.37 -8.12
N ASP A 59 12.84 -10.53 -7.08
CA ASP A 59 12.47 -9.10 -7.17
C ASP A 59 13.69 -8.19 -7.18
N LEU A 60 13.64 -7.17 -8.03
CA LEU A 60 14.68 -6.16 -8.14
C LEU A 60 14.45 -5.02 -7.15
N ALA A 61 15.17 -5.05 -6.03
CA ALA A 61 15.13 -3.95 -5.06
C ALA A 61 15.70 -2.65 -5.66
N VAL A 62 15.10 -1.50 -5.34
CA VAL A 62 15.57 -0.17 -5.77
C VAL A 62 17.04 0.06 -5.42
N THR A 63 17.51 -0.44 -4.28
CA THR A 63 18.92 -0.37 -3.87
C THR A 63 19.84 -1.11 -4.81
N ALA A 64 19.45 -2.28 -5.31
CA ALA A 64 20.20 -3.04 -6.31
C ALA A 64 20.25 -2.30 -7.64
N LEU A 65 19.11 -1.75 -8.07
CA LEU A 65 19.00 -0.93 -9.28
C LEU A 65 19.95 0.28 -9.23
N LEU A 66 20.01 0.98 -8.10
CA LEU A 66 20.90 2.12 -7.90
C LEU A 66 22.38 1.71 -7.82
N GLN A 67 22.67 0.55 -7.23
CA GLN A 67 24.03 -0.01 -7.15
C GLN A 67 24.57 -0.31 -8.55
N VAL A 68 23.80 -1.05 -9.36
CA VAL A 68 24.23 -1.38 -10.73
C VAL A 68 24.20 -0.15 -11.63
N GLY A 69 23.28 0.78 -11.40
CA GLY A 69 23.27 2.09 -12.03
C GLY A 69 24.55 2.88 -11.79
N LEU A 70 25.13 2.82 -10.58
CA LEU A 70 26.45 3.39 -10.29
C LEU A 70 27.55 2.69 -11.10
N TYR A 71 27.53 1.36 -11.17
CA TYR A 71 28.50 0.62 -11.98
C TYR A 71 28.39 0.96 -13.46
N ALA A 72 27.18 1.09 -13.98
CA ALA A 72 26.95 1.49 -15.36
C ALA A 72 27.48 2.90 -15.65
N GLU A 73 27.22 3.89 -14.77
CA GLU A 73 27.79 5.23 -14.89
C GLU A 73 29.31 5.25 -14.87
N LEU A 74 29.94 4.44 -13.99
CA LEU A 74 31.41 4.30 -13.95
C LEU A 74 31.96 3.67 -15.24
N LEU A 75 31.28 2.66 -15.78
CA LEU A 75 31.65 2.05 -17.05
C LEU A 75 31.53 3.02 -18.22
N ASP A 76 30.47 3.79 -18.25
CA ASP A 76 30.26 4.83 -19.27
C ASP A 76 31.37 5.90 -19.24
N LEU A 77 31.81 6.29 -18.05
CA LEU A 77 32.94 7.21 -17.86
C LEU A 77 34.26 6.58 -18.33
N ILE A 78 34.52 5.31 -17.95
CA ILE A 78 35.73 4.57 -18.36
C ILE A 78 35.75 4.36 -19.88
N GLN A 79 34.61 4.07 -20.48
CA GLN A 79 34.47 3.85 -21.92
C GLN A 79 34.30 5.17 -22.71
N SER A 80 34.35 6.33 -22.03
CA SER A 80 34.25 7.69 -22.61
C SER A 80 32.96 7.87 -23.42
N ILE A 81 31.83 7.38 -22.90
CA ILE A 81 30.53 7.49 -23.59
C ILE A 81 29.87 8.83 -23.26
N PRO A 82 29.51 9.63 -24.30
CA PRO A 82 28.81 10.89 -24.09
C PRO A 82 27.47 10.68 -23.34
N VAL A 83 27.08 11.64 -22.49
CA VAL A 83 25.82 11.57 -21.73
C VAL A 83 24.59 11.40 -22.64
N ALA A 84 24.64 12.02 -23.82
CA ALA A 84 23.56 11.93 -24.82
C ALA A 84 23.35 10.49 -25.35
N ASP A 85 24.40 9.66 -25.33
CA ASP A 85 24.37 8.31 -25.89
C ASP A 85 24.12 7.24 -24.82
N ARG A 86 24.11 7.60 -23.52
CA ARG A 86 23.99 6.66 -22.40
C ARG A 86 22.60 6.02 -22.28
N HIS A 87 21.57 6.66 -22.83
CA HIS A 87 20.21 6.11 -22.91
C HIS A 87 20.11 4.81 -23.74
N GLN A 88 21.13 4.49 -24.54
CA GLN A 88 21.23 3.28 -25.33
C GLN A 88 21.90 2.12 -24.59
N HIS A 89 22.32 2.34 -23.34
CA HIS A 89 22.98 1.36 -22.51
C HIS A 89 22.00 0.74 -21.53
N GLU A 90 22.26 -0.53 -21.26
CA GLU A 90 21.47 -1.31 -20.33
C GLU A 90 22.34 -1.77 -19.15
N MET A 91 21.70 -2.01 -18.05
CA MET A 91 22.21 -2.72 -16.90
C MET A 91 21.41 -4.00 -16.74
N HIS A 92 22.08 -5.06 -16.34
CA HIS A 92 21.54 -6.41 -16.39
C HIS A 92 21.46 -7.02 -15.00
N PHE A 93 20.36 -7.70 -14.72
CA PHE A 93 20.13 -8.41 -13.47
C PHE A 93 19.82 -9.86 -13.79
N PHE A 94 20.59 -10.75 -13.19
CA PHE A 94 20.35 -12.18 -13.24
C PHE A 94 19.67 -12.54 -11.93
N LEU A 95 18.37 -12.67 -11.95
CA LEU A 95 17.56 -13.00 -10.78
C LEU A 95 17.52 -14.53 -10.63
N GLY A 96 17.41 -15.03 -9.40
CA GLY A 96 17.33 -16.47 -9.15
C GLY A 96 16.14 -17.08 -9.91
N ALA A 97 16.38 -18.14 -10.66
CA ALA A 97 15.33 -18.83 -11.38
C ALA A 97 14.47 -19.63 -10.40
N ALA A 98 13.16 -19.48 -10.49
CA ALA A 98 12.24 -20.46 -9.95
C ALA A 98 12.27 -21.70 -10.85
N ASP A 99 12.50 -22.83 -10.24
CA ASP A 99 12.37 -24.22 -10.65
C ASP A 99 12.66 -24.72 -12.09
N ASP A 100 13.31 -25.87 -12.09
CA ASP A 100 13.59 -26.84 -13.15
C ASP A 100 12.37 -27.18 -14.04
N ASP A 101 12.18 -26.47 -15.12
CA ASP A 101 11.54 -27.04 -16.29
C ASP A 101 12.58 -27.25 -17.41
N GLN A 102 12.95 -28.51 -17.58
CA GLN A 102 13.83 -29.01 -18.64
C GLN A 102 13.17 -28.86 -19.99
N ASP A 103 13.20 -27.68 -20.59
CA ASP A 103 13.18 -27.57 -22.05
C ASP A 103 13.57 -26.15 -22.53
N GLY A 104 14.79 -26.09 -23.04
CA GLY A 104 15.11 -25.28 -24.22
C GLY A 104 15.35 -23.78 -24.08
N GLY A 105 16.46 -23.33 -23.51
CA GLY A 105 17.28 -22.36 -24.27
C GLY A 105 17.08 -20.86 -24.05
N ASP A 106 16.12 -20.37 -23.27
CA ASP A 106 16.07 -18.97 -22.86
C ASP A 106 16.57 -18.84 -21.42
N LEU A 107 17.42 -17.83 -21.16
CA LEU A 107 17.85 -17.48 -19.82
C LEU A 107 16.64 -16.85 -19.07
N GLN A 108 15.80 -17.67 -18.47
CA GLN A 108 14.81 -17.24 -17.51
C GLN A 108 15.55 -16.53 -16.37
N GLY A 109 15.08 -15.33 -15.98
CA GLY A 109 15.69 -14.53 -14.92
C GLY A 109 16.65 -13.43 -15.37
N LEU A 110 16.86 -13.20 -16.67
CA LEU A 110 17.62 -12.04 -17.14
C LEU A 110 16.70 -10.82 -17.35
N HIS A 111 16.84 -9.83 -16.47
CA HIS A 111 16.16 -8.56 -16.57
C HIS A 111 17.13 -7.46 -16.98
N SER A 112 16.74 -6.59 -17.86
CA SER A 112 17.58 -5.48 -18.33
C SER A 112 16.83 -4.16 -18.24
N TRP A 113 17.52 -3.17 -17.70
CA TRP A 113 17.00 -1.82 -17.50
C TRP A 113 17.88 -0.81 -18.21
N SER A 114 17.27 0.19 -18.84
CA SER A 114 18.02 1.30 -19.40
C SER A 114 18.76 2.06 -18.30
N THR A 115 20.04 2.35 -18.51
CA THR A 115 20.81 3.19 -17.58
C THR A 115 20.20 4.61 -17.44
N ALA A 116 19.45 5.05 -18.44
CA ALA A 116 18.73 6.33 -18.39
C ALA A 116 17.71 6.39 -17.23
N ALA A 117 17.10 5.27 -16.85
CA ALA A 117 16.07 5.21 -15.81
C ALA A 117 16.57 5.73 -14.45
N VAL A 118 17.82 5.47 -14.09
CA VAL A 118 18.41 5.84 -12.80
C VAL A 118 19.63 6.73 -12.90
N GLY A 119 20.22 6.88 -14.10
CA GLY A 119 21.51 7.55 -14.29
C GLY A 119 21.53 9.00 -13.82
N ALA A 120 20.46 9.75 -14.02
CA ALA A 120 20.35 11.13 -13.53
C ALA A 120 20.39 11.20 -12.00
N TYR A 121 19.70 10.31 -11.32
CA TYR A 121 19.67 10.20 -9.86
C TYR A 121 21.04 9.78 -9.33
N VAL A 122 21.66 8.76 -9.92
CA VAL A 122 23.01 8.28 -9.54
C VAL A 122 24.05 9.40 -9.72
N ARG A 123 24.10 10.06 -10.87
CA ARG A 123 25.02 11.20 -11.12
C ARG A 123 24.82 12.34 -10.12
N ARG A 124 23.59 12.62 -9.71
CA ARG A 124 23.33 13.63 -8.69
C ARG A 124 23.92 13.21 -7.34
N HIS A 125 23.71 11.97 -6.92
CA HIS A 125 24.26 11.44 -5.68
C HIS A 125 25.79 11.41 -5.71
N MET A 126 26.41 10.97 -6.81
CA MET A 126 27.85 11.04 -6.98
C MET A 126 28.38 12.46 -6.76
N ARG A 127 27.77 13.45 -7.40
CA ARG A 127 28.16 14.87 -7.23
C ARG A 127 27.98 15.36 -5.80
N ASN A 128 26.92 14.99 -5.14
CA ASN A 128 26.66 15.39 -3.74
C ASN A 128 27.70 14.78 -2.79
N VAL A 129 28.07 13.52 -3.00
CA VAL A 129 29.12 12.86 -2.22
C VAL A 129 30.47 13.50 -2.49
N GLU A 130 30.81 13.77 -3.73
CA GLU A 130 32.05 14.47 -4.12
C GLU A 130 32.12 15.88 -3.53
N PHE A 131 31.02 16.64 -3.61
CA PHE A 131 30.93 17.98 -3.01
C PHE A 131 31.11 17.94 -1.48
N SER A 132 30.46 17.00 -0.81
CA SER A 132 30.62 16.80 0.63
C SER A 132 32.05 16.42 0.97
N TRP A 133 32.66 15.52 0.20
CA TRP A 133 34.06 15.11 0.38
C TRP A 133 35.06 16.25 0.21
N ASP A 134 34.87 17.08 -0.83
CA ASP A 134 35.76 18.20 -1.12
C ASP A 134 35.64 19.32 -0.08
N ASN A 135 34.48 19.49 0.53
CA ASN A 135 34.26 20.53 1.55
C ASN A 135 34.64 20.08 2.97
N THR A 136 34.61 18.78 3.28
CA THR A 136 34.92 18.26 4.61
C THR A 136 36.40 17.85 4.78
N GLY A 137 37.17 17.84 3.68
CA GLY A 137 38.51 17.23 3.68
C GLY A 137 38.41 15.70 3.90
N ALA A 138 39.41 14.93 3.64
CA ALA A 138 39.41 13.45 3.61
C ALA A 138 38.95 12.71 4.91
N SER A 139 38.28 13.36 5.84
CA SER A 139 37.60 12.73 6.97
C SER A 139 36.15 12.44 6.61
N LEU A 140 35.74 11.18 6.68
CA LEU A 140 34.31 10.79 6.76
C LEU A 140 33.62 11.68 7.80
N PRO A 141 32.37 12.12 7.60
CA PRO A 141 31.64 12.83 8.62
C PRO A 141 31.79 12.05 9.94
N ALA A 142 32.37 12.71 10.94
CA ALA A 142 32.67 12.08 12.21
C ALA A 142 31.42 11.70 13.01
N ASP A 143 30.22 11.90 12.45
CA ASP A 143 28.95 11.75 13.10
C ASP A 143 28.02 10.88 12.20
N PRO A 144 27.94 9.57 12.47
CA PRO A 144 27.10 8.69 11.68
C PRO A 144 25.61 9.02 11.91
N GLU A 145 24.86 9.08 10.82
CA GLU A 145 23.41 9.32 10.85
C GLU A 145 22.66 7.99 10.88
N PRO A 146 21.71 7.76 11.81
CA PRO A 146 20.92 6.54 11.83
C PRO A 146 19.97 6.49 10.63
N VAL A 147 19.90 5.34 9.96
CA VAL A 147 19.00 5.06 8.84
C VAL A 147 18.36 3.68 9.00
N ASP A 148 17.26 3.42 8.29
CA ASP A 148 16.53 2.13 8.42
C ASP A 148 17.39 0.93 8.01
N TYR A 149 18.39 1.14 7.20
CA TYR A 149 19.35 0.11 6.78
C TYR A 149 20.38 -0.27 7.86
N CYS A 150 20.49 0.50 8.98
CA CYS A 150 21.52 0.28 10.00
C CYS A 150 21.57 -1.17 10.49
N GLY A 151 20.43 -1.79 10.78
CA GLY A 151 20.36 -3.18 11.25
C GLY A 151 20.88 -4.24 10.28
N ARG A 152 21.18 -3.86 9.02
CA ARG A 152 21.78 -4.73 7.98
C ARG A 152 23.13 -4.22 7.50
N CYS A 153 23.59 -3.10 8.05
CA CYS A 153 24.79 -2.40 7.61
C CYS A 153 26.05 -3.03 8.21
N ALA A 154 27.06 -3.30 7.39
CA ALA A 154 28.34 -3.82 7.86
C ALA A 154 29.05 -2.88 8.86
N TRP A 155 28.70 -1.60 8.88
CA TRP A 155 29.27 -0.58 9.76
C TRP A 155 28.47 -0.35 11.04
N GLU A 156 27.35 -1.01 11.24
CA GLU A 156 26.45 -0.83 12.40
C GLU A 156 27.21 -0.78 13.72
N ARG A 157 28.06 -1.78 13.97
CA ARG A 157 28.85 -1.86 15.20
C ARG A 157 29.78 -0.68 15.39
N ASN A 158 30.36 -0.14 14.32
CA ASN A 158 31.23 1.01 14.38
C ASN A 158 30.43 2.29 14.67
N CYS A 159 29.27 2.46 14.04
CA CYS A 159 28.37 3.57 14.29
C CYS A 159 27.84 3.55 15.73
N ASP A 160 27.37 2.40 16.20
CA ASP A 160 26.91 2.21 17.57
C ASP A 160 28.01 2.54 18.60
N ALA A 161 29.24 2.10 18.36
CA ALA A 161 30.38 2.45 19.21
C ALA A 161 30.62 3.96 19.29
N VAL A 162 30.52 4.65 18.14
CA VAL A 162 30.65 6.14 18.08
C VAL A 162 29.52 6.83 18.83
N TRP A 163 28.29 6.39 18.66
CA TRP A 163 27.12 6.95 19.34
C TRP A 163 27.23 6.75 20.87
N ARG A 164 27.66 5.58 21.31
CA ARG A 164 27.84 5.28 22.74
C ARG A 164 28.98 6.08 23.35
N ASP A 165 30.12 6.17 22.65
CA ASP A 165 31.26 6.96 23.12
C ASP A 165 30.91 8.45 23.31
N LYS A 166 30.18 9.01 22.38
CA LYS A 166 29.67 10.38 22.39
C LYS A 166 28.46 10.60 23.31
N ARG A 167 27.80 9.56 23.73
CA ARG A 167 26.47 9.65 24.34
C ARG A 167 25.48 10.43 23.45
N ASP A 168 25.48 10.11 22.15
CA ASP A 168 24.68 10.79 21.14
C ASP A 168 23.18 10.70 21.43
N LEU A 169 22.44 11.71 21.01
CA LEU A 169 20.99 11.78 21.11
C LEU A 169 20.25 10.58 20.53
N VAL A 170 20.86 9.82 19.58
CA VAL A 170 20.26 8.60 19.02
C VAL A 170 19.91 7.56 20.10
N LEU A 171 20.60 7.63 21.26
CA LEU A 171 20.37 6.75 22.41
C LEU A 171 19.13 7.15 23.24
N VAL A 172 18.52 8.31 22.98
CA VAL A 172 17.33 8.74 23.73
C VAL A 172 16.11 7.97 23.25
N ALA A 173 15.54 7.16 24.12
CA ALA A 173 14.38 6.34 23.77
C ALA A 173 13.21 7.18 23.27
N GLY A 174 12.71 6.86 22.08
CA GLY A 174 11.58 7.51 21.46
C GLY A 174 11.87 8.88 20.83
N LEU A 175 13.12 9.32 20.76
CA LEU A 175 13.51 10.51 20.00
C LEU A 175 13.48 10.19 18.49
N ARG A 176 12.79 11.02 17.72
CA ARG A 176 12.70 10.87 16.26
C ARG A 176 13.93 11.44 15.56
N ARG A 177 14.20 11.02 14.34
CA ARG A 177 15.34 11.49 13.53
C ARG A 177 15.28 12.99 13.24
N ASP A 178 14.09 13.50 12.90
CA ASP A 178 13.85 14.93 12.66
C ASP A 178 14.11 15.76 13.90
N GLU A 179 13.64 15.30 15.09
CA GLU A 179 13.87 15.93 16.37
C GLU A 179 15.38 15.93 16.75
N ARG A 180 16.07 14.77 16.52
CA ARG A 180 17.53 14.69 16.72
C ARG A 180 18.28 15.71 15.87
N ARG A 181 17.96 15.82 14.58
CA ARG A 181 18.55 16.80 13.69
C ARG A 181 18.24 18.23 14.09
N ALA A 182 17.01 18.51 14.52
CA ALA A 182 16.63 19.83 15.00
C ALA A 182 17.40 20.21 16.28
N LEU A 183 17.53 19.30 17.25
CA LEU A 183 18.32 19.50 18.46
C LEU A 183 19.80 19.75 18.14
N LYS A 184 20.41 18.98 17.25
CA LYS A 184 21.80 19.19 16.82
C LYS A 184 22.02 20.54 16.14
N ARG A 185 21.07 21.05 15.36
CA ARG A 185 21.16 22.39 14.76
C ARG A 185 21.23 23.51 15.78
N VAL A 186 20.61 23.32 16.93
CA VAL A 186 20.65 24.32 18.05
C VAL A 186 21.74 24.01 19.05
N GLY A 187 22.65 23.06 18.76
CA GLY A 187 23.83 22.74 19.59
C GLY A 187 23.54 21.84 20.80
N VAL A 188 22.51 21.01 20.72
CA VAL A 188 22.22 19.93 21.68
C VAL A 188 22.58 18.60 21.01
N ASP A 189 23.68 17.98 21.38
CA ASP A 189 24.26 16.83 20.69
C ASP A 189 24.20 15.52 21.48
N THR A 190 24.06 15.61 22.81
CA THR A 190 24.18 14.44 23.70
C THR A 190 22.96 14.25 24.60
N VAL A 191 22.79 13.00 25.08
CA VAL A 191 21.78 12.66 26.10
C VAL A 191 21.87 13.53 27.31
N GLY A 192 23.10 13.77 27.81
CA GLY A 192 23.33 14.59 29.01
C GLY A 192 22.97 16.06 28.82
N GLU A 193 23.25 16.63 27.64
CA GLU A 193 22.85 18.00 27.32
C GLU A 193 21.33 18.15 27.27
N LEU A 194 20.62 17.20 26.62
CA LEU A 194 19.16 17.20 26.58
C LEU A 194 18.56 17.02 27.99
N ALA A 195 19.12 16.17 28.82
CA ALA A 195 18.72 15.97 30.23
C ALA A 195 18.77 17.25 31.06
N GLY A 196 19.66 18.17 30.69
CA GLY A 196 19.79 19.50 31.31
C GLY A 196 18.69 20.50 30.94
N ASP A 197 17.74 20.14 30.06
CA ASP A 197 16.66 21.01 29.55
C ASP A 197 17.16 22.38 29.05
N PRO A 198 18.07 22.44 28.11
CA PRO A 198 18.63 23.73 27.68
C PRO A 198 17.53 24.56 26.96
N PRO A 199 17.46 25.88 27.22
CA PRO A 199 16.41 26.75 26.65
C PRO A 199 16.29 26.67 25.13
N VAL A 200 17.43 26.44 24.45
CA VAL A 200 17.48 26.30 22.99
C VAL A 200 16.74 25.04 22.48
N ALA A 201 16.52 24.02 23.30
CA ALA A 201 15.74 22.85 22.92
C ALA A 201 14.27 23.20 22.61
N ALA A 202 13.77 24.33 23.11
CA ALA A 202 12.44 24.81 22.78
C ALA A 202 12.30 25.30 21.35
N GLU A 203 13.39 25.71 20.70
CA GLU A 203 13.42 26.07 19.28
C GLU A 203 13.34 24.80 18.40
N ALA A 204 14.00 23.73 18.83
CA ALA A 204 14.05 22.45 18.12
C ALA A 204 12.75 21.64 18.31
N ILE A 205 12.18 21.65 19.51
CA ILE A 205 10.95 20.94 19.87
C ILE A 205 9.98 21.94 20.54
N PRO A 206 9.19 22.67 19.77
CA PRO A 206 8.30 23.71 20.28
C PRO A 206 7.21 23.18 21.24
N MET A 207 6.72 21.95 21.00
CA MET A 207 5.69 21.33 21.84
C MET A 207 6.22 21.01 23.23
N HIS A 208 5.78 21.76 24.22
CA HIS A 208 6.27 21.68 25.58
C HIS A 208 6.15 20.28 26.20
N GLU A 209 5.01 19.62 26.03
CA GLU A 209 4.78 18.26 26.57
C GLU A 209 5.74 17.23 25.98
N ARG A 210 5.93 17.28 24.66
CA ARG A 210 6.84 16.37 23.94
C ARG A 210 8.28 16.61 24.40
N ARG A 211 8.71 17.86 24.46
CA ARG A 211 10.03 18.23 24.93
C ARG A 211 10.27 17.78 26.38
N SER A 212 9.34 18.10 27.30
CA SER A 212 9.43 17.70 28.71
C SER A 212 9.52 16.18 28.86
N HIS A 213 8.81 15.41 28.04
CA HIS A 213 8.93 13.96 28.06
C HIS A 213 10.31 13.49 27.62
N LEU A 214 10.88 14.03 26.56
CA LEU A 214 12.21 13.65 26.05
C LEU A 214 13.32 14.05 27.01
N VAL A 215 13.24 15.25 27.61
CA VAL A 215 14.14 15.68 28.67
C VAL A 215 14.12 14.73 29.86
N ARG A 216 12.93 14.34 30.32
CA ARG A 216 12.74 13.36 31.40
C ARG A 216 13.28 11.99 31.06
N GLN A 217 13.06 11.55 29.82
CA GLN A 217 13.61 10.30 29.32
C GLN A 217 15.14 10.31 29.36
N ALA A 218 15.74 11.37 28.83
CA ALA A 218 17.21 11.55 28.86
C ALA A 218 17.78 11.58 30.30
N ASP A 219 17.13 12.30 31.21
CA ASP A 219 17.54 12.40 32.62
C ASP A 219 17.52 11.03 33.32
N LEU A 220 16.44 10.24 33.12
CA LEU A 220 16.36 8.90 33.70
C LEU A 220 17.38 7.95 33.08
N GLN A 221 17.67 8.06 31.78
CA GLN A 221 18.72 7.27 31.15
C GLN A 221 20.10 7.56 31.69
N GLU A 222 20.45 8.84 31.87
CA GLU A 222 21.72 9.23 32.50
C GLU A 222 21.84 8.70 33.93
N LYS A 223 20.79 8.83 34.73
CA LYS A 223 20.76 8.32 36.12
C LYS A 223 20.82 6.79 36.20
N SER A 224 20.35 6.09 35.19
CA SER A 224 20.28 4.62 35.12
C SER A 224 21.53 3.97 34.50
N LEU A 225 22.47 4.74 33.96
CA LEU A 225 23.57 4.25 33.12
C LEU A 225 24.39 3.10 33.77
N ASN A 226 24.66 3.20 35.06
CA ASN A 226 25.46 2.22 35.80
C ASN A 226 24.64 1.39 36.81
N LEU A 227 23.31 1.42 36.73
CA LEU A 227 22.47 0.67 37.63
C LEU A 227 22.13 -0.72 37.03
N PRO A 228 22.14 -1.78 37.84
CA PRO A 228 21.71 -3.11 37.40
C PRO A 228 20.23 -3.15 37.05
N VAL A 229 19.41 -2.34 37.71
CA VAL A 229 17.98 -2.16 37.45
C VAL A 229 17.75 -0.69 37.07
N PRO A 230 17.20 -0.38 35.91
CA PRO A 230 16.95 0.99 35.49
C PRO A 230 15.93 1.67 36.40
N LEU A 231 16.13 2.96 36.63
CA LEU A 231 15.15 3.78 37.34
C LEU A 231 13.90 3.96 36.46
N HIS A 232 12.78 4.16 37.12
CA HIS A 232 11.53 4.48 36.44
C HIS A 232 10.72 5.50 37.22
N GLU A 233 9.90 6.24 36.54
CA GLU A 233 8.94 7.17 37.11
C GLU A 233 7.56 6.93 36.52
N LEU A 234 6.52 7.03 37.34
CA LEU A 234 5.15 6.93 36.88
C LEU A 234 4.82 8.14 36.00
N ARG A 235 4.20 7.89 34.89
CA ARG A 235 3.71 8.94 33.99
C ARG A 235 2.32 9.35 34.43
N PRO A 236 2.04 10.67 34.57
CA PRO A 236 0.67 11.10 34.75
C PRO A 236 -0.14 10.61 33.56
N PRO A 237 -1.39 10.22 33.78
CA PRO A 237 -2.29 9.94 32.69
C PRO A 237 -2.40 11.22 31.85
N THR A 238 -1.86 11.18 30.66
CA THR A 238 -2.00 12.27 29.73
C THR A 238 -3.46 12.32 29.31
N ARG A 239 -4.23 13.16 29.96
CA ARG A 239 -5.39 13.77 29.30
C ARG A 239 -4.81 14.82 28.35
N GLY A 240 -4.31 14.37 27.22
CA GLY A 240 -4.15 15.27 26.09
C GLY A 240 -5.53 15.86 25.81
N VAL A 241 -5.60 17.08 25.41
CA VAL A 241 -6.79 17.74 24.85
C VAL A 241 -7.48 16.86 23.78
N PHE A 242 -6.88 15.77 23.42
CA PHE A 242 -7.12 14.87 22.32
C PHE A 242 -7.44 13.41 22.71
N GLU A 243 -7.75 13.10 23.96
CA GLU A 243 -8.02 11.71 24.36
C GLU A 243 -9.50 11.46 24.52
N ARG A 244 -10.01 10.48 23.76
CA ARG A 244 -11.35 9.93 23.97
C ARG A 244 -11.42 9.28 25.35
N GLU A 245 -12.44 9.61 26.16
CA GLU A 245 -12.74 8.92 27.41
C GLU A 245 -12.97 7.41 27.23
N GLU A 246 -13.28 6.99 26.02
CA GLU A 246 -13.71 5.63 25.67
C GLU A 246 -12.57 4.69 25.26
N VAL A 247 -11.39 5.20 24.90
CA VAL A 247 -10.26 4.35 24.52
C VAL A 247 -9.50 3.93 25.76
N ARG A 248 -9.58 2.65 26.09
CA ARG A 248 -8.82 2.05 27.18
C ARG A 248 -7.32 2.21 26.96
N ARG A 249 -6.62 2.86 27.88
CA ARG A 249 -5.20 3.15 27.77
C ARG A 249 -4.46 2.89 29.07
N GLY A 250 -3.18 2.64 28.93
CA GLY A 250 -2.35 2.35 30.09
C GLY A 250 -2.97 1.24 30.92
N PHE A 251 -3.12 1.46 32.22
CA PHE A 251 -3.65 0.44 33.12
C PHE A 251 -5.13 0.08 32.90
N ALA A 252 -5.93 0.97 32.28
CA ALA A 252 -7.30 0.63 31.91
C ALA A 252 -7.37 -0.47 30.82
N ARG A 253 -6.30 -0.63 30.02
CA ARG A 253 -6.17 -1.68 29.01
C ARG A 253 -5.69 -3.00 29.62
N LEU A 254 -4.99 -2.98 30.73
CA LEU A 254 -4.49 -4.17 31.42
C LEU A 254 -5.62 -4.84 32.21
N PRO A 255 -6.01 -6.09 31.89
CA PRO A 255 -7.02 -6.83 32.64
C PRO A 255 -6.65 -6.95 34.14
N VAL A 256 -7.64 -7.27 34.99
CA VAL A 256 -7.37 -7.51 36.40
C VAL A 256 -6.35 -8.64 36.60
N ALA A 257 -5.55 -8.55 37.66
CA ALA A 257 -4.43 -9.47 37.91
C ALA A 257 -4.82 -10.96 37.91
N SER A 258 -6.03 -11.29 38.37
CA SER A 258 -6.58 -12.67 38.43
C SER A 258 -7.05 -13.20 37.08
N THR A 259 -7.07 -12.36 36.02
CA THR A 259 -7.54 -12.83 34.70
C THR A 259 -6.49 -13.72 34.05
N ARG A 260 -6.88 -14.94 33.70
CA ARG A 260 -6.04 -15.85 32.91
C ARG A 260 -5.87 -15.32 31.51
N GLY A 261 -4.69 -15.57 30.92
CA GLY A 261 -4.41 -15.12 29.58
C GLY A 261 -3.38 -15.97 28.86
N ILE A 262 -3.27 -15.74 27.58
CA ILE A 262 -2.29 -16.34 26.68
C ILE A 262 -1.20 -15.29 26.45
N TYR A 263 0.06 -15.71 26.47
CA TYR A 263 1.22 -14.87 26.09
C TYR A 263 1.75 -15.42 24.79
N LEU A 264 1.63 -14.64 23.74
CA LEU A 264 1.89 -15.03 22.34
C LEU A 264 3.12 -14.31 21.81
N ASP A 265 3.98 -15.06 21.11
CA ASP A 265 5.10 -14.52 20.36
C ASP A 265 5.30 -15.30 19.06
N PHE A 266 5.58 -14.59 17.95
CA PHE A 266 5.84 -15.18 16.63
C PHE A 266 7.29 -14.97 16.22
N GLU A 267 7.87 -16.02 15.61
CA GLU A 267 9.12 -15.93 14.88
C GLU A 267 8.89 -15.96 13.39
N ARG A 268 9.73 -15.22 12.64
CA ARG A 268 9.63 -15.12 11.18
C ARG A 268 10.94 -15.43 10.48
N TYR A 269 10.80 -15.84 9.23
CA TYR A 269 11.89 -16.04 8.30
C TYR A 269 11.69 -15.16 7.07
N ASP A 270 12.58 -14.20 6.86
CA ASP A 270 12.45 -13.15 5.84
C ASP A 270 13.16 -13.51 4.52
N PHE A 271 13.65 -14.71 4.39
CA PHE A 271 14.45 -15.17 3.24
C PHE A 271 13.78 -16.31 2.47
N ASN A 272 12.45 -16.41 2.55
CA ASN A 272 11.70 -17.38 1.75
C ASN A 272 11.58 -16.84 0.32
N GLU A 273 11.87 -17.69 -0.66
CA GLU A 273 11.72 -17.35 -2.07
C GLU A 273 10.28 -17.63 -2.51
N ARG A 274 9.68 -16.68 -3.22
CA ARG A 274 8.35 -16.85 -3.82
C ARG A 274 8.45 -17.64 -5.13
N GLU A 275 7.42 -18.44 -5.43
CA GLU A 275 7.18 -18.88 -6.81
C GLU A 275 7.00 -17.64 -7.70
N GLY A 276 7.89 -17.44 -8.65
CA GLY A 276 7.91 -16.24 -9.51
C GLY A 276 8.97 -15.20 -9.16
N GLY A 277 9.74 -15.44 -8.10
CA GLY A 277 10.85 -14.60 -7.63
C GLY A 277 10.41 -13.57 -6.56
N GLY A 278 11.37 -13.18 -5.75
CA GLY A 278 11.20 -12.27 -4.62
C GLY A 278 11.36 -12.95 -3.27
N LEU A 279 11.66 -12.14 -2.23
CA LEU A 279 11.75 -12.63 -0.86
C LEU A 279 10.45 -12.34 -0.13
N GLU A 280 9.97 -13.31 0.59
CA GLU A 280 8.75 -13.24 1.39
C GLU A 280 9.05 -13.53 2.85
N SER A 281 8.43 -12.76 3.73
CA SER A 281 8.47 -13.02 5.17
C SER A 281 7.40 -14.03 5.55
N ARG A 282 7.83 -15.19 6.06
CA ARG A 282 6.94 -16.25 6.55
C ARG A 282 7.04 -16.40 8.06
N ALA A 283 5.92 -16.59 8.73
CA ALA A 283 5.91 -16.99 10.12
C ALA A 283 6.31 -18.47 10.21
N ILE A 284 7.37 -18.74 10.96
CA ILE A 284 7.95 -20.09 11.06
C ILE A 284 7.67 -20.77 12.40
N MET A 285 7.31 -19.99 13.39
CA MET A 285 6.99 -20.48 14.71
C MET A 285 6.04 -19.53 15.43
N ALA A 286 5.15 -20.07 16.20
CA ALA A 286 4.32 -19.35 17.17
C ALA A 286 4.38 -20.06 18.51
N GLY A 287 4.83 -19.36 19.54
CA GLY A 287 4.85 -19.86 20.90
C GLY A 287 3.74 -19.24 21.73
N LEU A 288 3.18 -20.04 22.62
CA LEU A 288 2.21 -19.55 23.59
C LEU A 288 2.52 -20.09 24.99
N ALA A 289 2.61 -19.18 25.94
CA ALA A 289 2.61 -19.54 27.35
C ALA A 289 1.23 -19.26 27.94
N VAL A 290 0.74 -20.18 28.77
CA VAL A 290 -0.59 -20.08 29.36
C VAL A 290 -0.45 -20.00 30.87
N ASP A 291 -0.94 -18.88 31.41
CA ASP A 291 -0.95 -18.65 32.86
C ASP A 291 -2.10 -19.39 33.53
N ALA A 292 -1.79 -20.13 34.60
CA ALA A 292 -2.77 -20.85 35.44
C ALA A 292 -3.60 -19.92 36.37
N GLY A 293 -3.40 -18.57 36.26
CA GLY A 293 -4.07 -17.57 37.12
C GLY A 293 -3.42 -17.45 38.52
N SER A 294 -2.20 -17.98 38.69
CA SER A 294 -1.39 -17.76 39.89
C SER A 294 -0.42 -16.61 39.67
N ALA A 295 -0.14 -15.80 40.72
CA ALA A 295 0.82 -14.73 40.67
C ALA A 295 2.29 -15.20 40.50
N GLU A 296 2.53 -16.50 40.44
CA GLU A 296 3.85 -17.07 40.26
C GLU A 296 4.09 -17.43 38.78
N ALA A 297 4.92 -16.66 38.12
CA ALA A 297 5.33 -16.81 36.73
C ALA A 297 5.91 -18.19 36.33
N THR A 298 6.31 -18.99 37.32
CA THR A 298 6.94 -20.31 37.18
C THR A 298 5.99 -21.44 36.83
N SER A 299 4.67 -21.24 36.96
CA SER A 299 3.66 -22.30 36.73
C SER A 299 3.04 -22.28 35.30
N ALA A 300 3.43 -21.36 34.44
CA ALA A 300 2.90 -21.25 33.07
C ALA A 300 3.39 -22.42 32.20
N SER A 301 2.44 -23.12 31.54
CA SER A 301 2.77 -24.12 30.51
C SER A 301 3.11 -23.44 29.19
N TYR A 302 4.20 -23.86 28.55
CA TYR A 302 4.57 -23.40 27.22
C TYR A 302 4.26 -24.48 26.17
N GLN A 303 3.70 -24.04 25.05
CA GLN A 303 3.43 -24.82 23.85
C GLN A 303 3.83 -24.03 22.63
N HIS A 304 4.12 -24.68 21.51
CA HIS A 304 4.46 -24.00 20.27
C HIS A 304 3.98 -24.76 19.05
N ALA A 305 3.66 -24.04 18.00
CA ALA A 305 3.49 -24.54 16.64
C ALA A 305 4.73 -24.18 15.82
N PHE A 306 5.17 -25.09 14.96
CA PHE A 306 6.42 -24.94 14.21
C PHE A 306 6.27 -25.35 12.75
N ALA A 307 6.76 -24.54 11.83
CA ALA A 307 6.83 -24.84 10.41
C ALA A 307 8.17 -25.48 10.06
N PRO A 308 8.22 -26.79 9.70
CA PRO A 308 9.45 -27.47 9.30
C PRO A 308 10.09 -26.88 8.05
N THR A 309 9.31 -26.31 7.16
CA THR A 309 9.75 -25.48 6.02
C THR A 309 8.88 -24.23 5.97
N PRO A 310 9.30 -23.16 5.28
CA PRO A 310 8.46 -21.96 5.14
C PRO A 310 7.07 -22.26 4.56
N ASP A 311 6.96 -23.21 3.64
CA ASP A 311 5.69 -23.63 3.01
C ASP A 311 4.71 -24.29 4.00
N ASN A 312 5.18 -24.70 5.18
CA ASN A 312 4.34 -25.24 6.24
C ASN A 312 3.74 -24.14 7.16
N GLU A 313 3.84 -22.87 6.80
CA GLU A 313 3.28 -21.74 7.59
C GLU A 313 1.79 -21.95 7.87
N ARG A 314 1.02 -22.39 6.87
CA ARG A 314 -0.41 -22.71 7.03
C ARG A 314 -0.64 -23.77 8.09
N ALA A 315 0.07 -24.90 8.02
CA ALA A 315 -0.07 -26.00 8.97
C ALA A 315 0.33 -25.57 10.39
N MET A 316 1.38 -24.78 10.52
CA MET A 316 1.80 -24.17 11.78
C MET A 316 0.67 -23.26 12.34
N PHE A 317 0.03 -22.47 11.50
CA PHE A 317 -1.05 -21.59 11.93
C PHE A 317 -2.32 -22.37 12.32
N GLU A 318 -2.67 -23.45 11.60
CA GLU A 318 -3.75 -24.37 11.97
C GLU A 318 -3.52 -25.01 13.35
N GLU A 319 -2.27 -25.40 13.63
CA GLU A 319 -1.87 -25.91 14.95
C GLU A 319 -2.02 -24.83 16.04
N LEU A 320 -1.55 -23.61 15.79
CA LEU A 320 -1.71 -22.47 16.71
C LEU A 320 -3.17 -22.20 17.03
N VAL A 321 -4.04 -22.14 16.02
CA VAL A 321 -5.49 -21.92 16.18
C VAL A 321 -6.11 -23.04 17.02
N THR A 322 -5.67 -24.29 16.83
CA THR A 322 -6.11 -25.44 17.61
C THR A 322 -5.68 -25.32 19.06
N LEU A 323 -4.44 -24.92 19.33
CA LEU A 323 -3.91 -24.69 20.68
C LEU A 323 -4.71 -23.62 21.44
N ILE A 324 -4.95 -22.47 20.79
CA ILE A 324 -5.76 -21.38 21.37
C ILE A 324 -7.20 -21.86 21.64
N THR A 325 -7.84 -22.52 20.68
CA THR A 325 -9.22 -23.03 20.80
C THR A 325 -9.34 -24.03 21.94
N SER A 326 -8.36 -24.92 22.08
CA SER A 326 -8.33 -25.93 23.19
C SER A 326 -8.25 -25.22 24.53
N HIS A 327 -7.46 -24.13 24.62
CA HIS A 327 -7.35 -23.35 25.83
C HIS A 327 -8.67 -22.63 26.16
N LEU A 328 -9.30 -21.98 25.17
CA LEU A 328 -10.61 -21.34 25.35
C LEU A 328 -11.70 -22.32 25.83
N SER A 329 -11.69 -23.55 25.31
CA SER A 329 -12.68 -24.59 25.66
C SER A 329 -12.45 -25.17 27.04
N SER A 330 -11.24 -25.16 27.59
CA SER A 330 -10.89 -25.72 28.90
C SER A 330 -11.14 -24.78 30.07
N GLY A 331 -11.41 -23.51 29.84
CA GLY A 331 -11.71 -22.51 30.85
C GLY A 331 -13.21 -22.47 31.15
N ASN A 332 -13.62 -22.54 32.41
CA ASN A 332 -14.97 -22.14 32.83
C ASN A 332 -15.08 -20.62 32.59
N GLY A 333 -15.44 -20.23 31.35
CA GLY A 333 -15.59 -18.85 30.96
C GLY A 333 -16.69 -18.18 31.77
N ASP A 334 -16.34 -17.08 32.39
CA ASP A 334 -17.30 -16.07 32.85
C ASP A 334 -18.06 -15.58 31.60
N ASP A 335 -19.38 -15.55 31.66
CA ASP A 335 -20.27 -15.37 30.51
C ASP A 335 -19.89 -14.18 29.62
N GLY A 336 -19.27 -14.48 28.47
CA GLY A 336 -19.08 -13.54 27.36
C GLY A 336 -17.83 -12.63 27.40
N ALA A 337 -16.89 -12.84 28.33
CA ALA A 337 -15.64 -12.10 28.38
C ALA A 337 -14.60 -12.66 27.38
N LEU A 338 -13.92 -11.79 26.59
CA LEU A 338 -12.85 -12.20 25.68
C LEU A 338 -11.62 -12.63 26.49
N THR A 339 -10.89 -13.62 26.02
CA THR A 339 -9.64 -14.05 26.65
C THR A 339 -8.51 -13.11 26.22
N PRO A 340 -7.76 -12.50 27.16
CA PRO A 340 -6.64 -11.64 26.79
C PRO A 340 -5.49 -12.46 26.20
N VAL A 341 -4.96 -11.98 25.08
CA VAL A 341 -3.73 -12.46 24.47
C VAL A 341 -2.69 -11.35 24.63
N PHE A 342 -1.79 -11.56 25.58
CA PHE A 342 -0.70 -10.62 25.86
C PHE A 342 0.41 -10.80 24.83
N HIS A 343 0.88 -9.68 24.30
CA HIS A 343 1.93 -9.63 23.29
C HIS A 343 2.81 -8.39 23.45
N PHE A 344 3.82 -8.26 22.57
CA PHE A 344 4.75 -7.14 22.61
C PHE A 344 4.82 -6.44 21.26
N SER A 345 4.20 -5.29 21.13
CA SER A 345 4.06 -4.51 19.90
C SER A 345 2.93 -4.96 18.95
N ALA A 346 2.85 -4.33 17.78
CA ALA A 346 1.78 -4.61 16.81
C ALA A 346 2.06 -5.84 15.92
N PHE A 347 3.22 -6.49 16.08
CA PHE A 347 3.64 -7.58 15.19
C PHE A 347 2.75 -8.83 15.32
N GLU A 348 2.48 -9.29 16.53
CA GLU A 348 1.69 -10.50 16.79
C GLU A 348 0.24 -10.38 16.31
N PRO A 349 -0.52 -9.32 16.65
CA PRO A 349 -1.88 -9.18 16.13
C PRO A 349 -1.91 -8.99 14.61
N SER A 350 -0.96 -8.28 14.02
CA SER A 350 -0.89 -8.10 12.57
C SER A 350 -0.53 -9.41 11.84
N THR A 351 0.38 -10.20 12.39
CA THR A 351 0.74 -11.52 11.86
C THR A 351 -0.45 -12.49 11.95
N PHE A 352 -1.11 -12.55 13.11
CA PHE A 352 -2.29 -13.40 13.30
C PHE A 352 -3.41 -13.01 12.32
N ALA A 353 -3.65 -11.70 12.16
CA ALA A 353 -4.66 -11.21 11.24
C ALA A 353 -4.31 -11.56 9.78
N ARG A 354 -3.07 -11.33 9.34
CA ARG A 354 -2.58 -11.70 8.00
C ARG A 354 -2.78 -13.19 7.73
N LEU A 355 -2.34 -14.06 8.64
CA LEU A 355 -2.45 -15.51 8.48
C LEU A 355 -3.92 -15.97 8.48
N SER A 356 -4.75 -15.37 9.37
CA SER A 356 -6.18 -15.64 9.40
C SER A 356 -6.87 -15.28 8.09
N GLU A 357 -6.48 -14.14 7.51
CA GLU A 357 -6.97 -13.62 6.25
C GLU A 357 -6.50 -14.46 5.06
N GLU A 358 -5.19 -14.71 4.97
CA GLU A 358 -4.57 -15.45 3.87
C GLU A 358 -5.09 -16.88 3.78
N TYR A 359 -5.22 -17.58 4.93
CA TYR A 359 -5.62 -18.98 4.98
C TYR A 359 -7.10 -19.22 5.24
N GLY A 360 -7.86 -18.18 5.62
CA GLY A 360 -9.27 -18.30 5.97
C GLY A 360 -9.52 -19.11 7.26
N ILE A 361 -8.60 -19.06 8.23
CA ILE A 361 -8.59 -19.87 9.44
C ILE A 361 -8.54 -18.95 10.66
N GLY A 362 -9.24 -19.30 11.75
CA GLY A 362 -9.14 -18.59 13.01
C GLY A 362 -9.87 -17.25 13.10
N ALA A 363 -10.61 -16.84 12.07
CA ALA A 363 -11.38 -15.58 12.09
C ALA A 363 -12.39 -15.53 13.26
N ASP A 364 -12.99 -16.67 13.60
CA ASP A 364 -13.92 -16.78 14.73
C ASP A 364 -13.25 -16.56 16.10
N LEU A 365 -11.93 -16.81 16.18
CA LEU A 365 -11.17 -16.55 17.40
C LEU A 365 -11.04 -15.06 17.70
N LEU A 366 -10.95 -14.21 16.68
CA LEU A 366 -10.87 -12.75 16.83
C LEU A 366 -12.08 -12.16 17.58
N ASN A 367 -13.20 -12.89 17.60
CA ASN A 367 -14.38 -12.53 18.38
C ASN A 367 -14.35 -13.06 19.83
N GLN A 368 -13.35 -13.87 20.20
CA GLN A 368 -13.24 -14.55 21.49
C GLN A 368 -11.98 -14.13 22.26
N ILE A 369 -11.00 -13.53 21.61
CA ILE A 369 -9.74 -13.08 22.19
C ILE A 369 -9.63 -11.55 22.14
N ASP A 370 -8.81 -11.00 23.04
CA ASP A 370 -8.50 -9.58 23.13
C ASP A 370 -6.98 -9.39 23.18
N PHE A 371 -6.40 -8.86 22.12
CA PHE A 371 -4.96 -8.60 22.06
C PHE A 371 -4.58 -7.42 22.97
N VAL A 372 -3.65 -7.67 23.90
CA VAL A 372 -3.21 -6.71 24.92
C VAL A 372 -1.71 -6.44 24.77
N ASP A 373 -1.38 -5.27 24.22
CA ASP A 373 0.02 -4.85 24.02
C ASP A 373 0.65 -4.35 25.33
N LEU A 374 1.53 -5.18 25.92
CA LEU A 374 2.23 -4.83 27.14
C LEU A 374 3.28 -3.72 26.93
N ARG A 375 3.82 -3.57 25.74
CA ARG A 375 4.74 -2.47 25.41
C ARG A 375 4.00 -1.13 25.43
N ASP A 376 2.84 -1.03 24.75
CA ASP A 376 2.03 0.20 24.74
C ASP A 376 1.64 0.61 26.17
N ILE A 377 1.18 -0.34 26.98
CA ILE A 377 0.86 -0.07 28.39
C ILE A 377 2.09 0.45 29.12
N THR A 378 3.24 -0.20 29.00
CA THR A 378 4.48 0.18 29.68
C THR A 378 4.91 1.61 29.35
N VAL A 379 4.95 1.95 28.06
CA VAL A 379 5.34 3.29 27.59
C VAL A 379 4.39 4.38 28.10
N ARG A 380 3.13 4.07 28.31
CA ARG A 380 2.12 5.03 28.77
C ARG A 380 2.13 5.26 30.27
N VAL A 381 2.43 4.23 31.06
CA VAL A 381 2.32 4.32 32.52
C VAL A 381 3.64 4.68 33.21
N ALA A 382 4.77 4.50 32.53
CA ALA A 382 6.08 4.78 33.10
C ALA A 382 7.08 5.31 32.07
N THR A 383 7.92 6.25 32.49
CA THR A 383 9.18 6.59 31.82
C THR A 383 10.29 5.79 32.52
N ILE A 384 11.04 5.02 31.70
CA ILE A 384 12.06 4.09 32.20
C ILE A 384 13.42 4.47 31.63
N GLY A 385 14.45 4.43 32.45
CA GLY A 385 15.83 4.81 32.10
C GLY A 385 16.53 3.75 31.22
N VAL A 386 15.90 3.34 30.10
CA VAL A 386 16.44 2.41 29.10
C VAL A 386 16.64 3.12 27.77
N GLU A 387 17.54 2.63 26.94
CA GLU A 387 17.85 3.22 25.63
C GLU A 387 16.79 2.87 24.59
N THR A 388 16.15 1.69 24.71
CA THR A 388 14.98 1.31 23.93
C THR A 388 13.92 0.66 24.81
N TYR A 389 12.66 0.76 24.38
CA TYR A 389 11.58 0.00 25.02
C TYR A 389 11.43 -1.37 24.32
N SER A 390 12.55 -2.07 24.07
CA SER A 390 12.54 -3.47 23.63
C SER A 390 12.26 -4.40 24.82
N LEU A 391 11.70 -5.57 24.55
CA LEU A 391 11.44 -6.56 25.61
C LEU A 391 12.74 -6.89 26.36
N LYS A 392 13.85 -7.02 25.64
CA LYS A 392 15.19 -7.32 26.20
C LYS A 392 15.74 -6.24 27.13
N ASP A 393 15.51 -4.95 26.83
CA ASP A 393 15.89 -3.86 27.71
C ASP A 393 15.02 -3.81 28.98
N LEU A 394 13.74 -4.16 28.84
CA LEU A 394 12.79 -4.22 29.94
C LEU A 394 13.02 -5.44 30.87
N GLU A 395 13.68 -6.48 30.41
CA GLU A 395 14.08 -7.65 31.24
C GLU A 395 15.01 -7.24 32.39
N ARG A 396 15.85 -6.20 32.19
CA ARG A 396 16.63 -5.61 33.27
C ARG A 396 15.76 -5.05 34.41
N LEU A 397 14.58 -4.54 34.05
CA LEU A 397 13.62 -4.00 35.03
C LEU A 397 12.89 -5.11 35.77
N THR A 398 12.49 -6.16 35.04
CA THR A 398 11.75 -7.31 35.58
C THR A 398 12.65 -8.34 36.25
N LYS A 399 13.96 -8.25 36.07
CA LYS A 399 14.97 -9.21 36.50
C LYS A 399 14.73 -10.61 35.92
N TYR A 400 14.18 -10.70 34.73
CA TYR A 400 14.04 -11.96 34.03
C TYR A 400 15.42 -12.43 33.53
N GLU A 401 15.75 -13.69 33.80
CA GLU A 401 16.98 -14.33 33.32
C GLU A 401 16.62 -15.36 32.26
N ARG A 402 17.11 -15.16 31.05
CA ARG A 402 16.89 -16.07 29.91
C ARG A 402 17.59 -17.40 30.10
N THR A 403 16.94 -18.45 29.66
CA THR A 403 17.49 -19.81 29.62
C THR A 403 18.42 -19.98 28.41
N VAL A 404 18.14 -19.29 27.31
CA VAL A 404 18.97 -19.27 26.09
C VAL A 404 19.71 -17.93 26.00
N PRO A 405 21.06 -17.92 26.04
CA PRO A 405 21.84 -16.68 25.95
C PRO A 405 21.64 -15.98 24.61
N LEU A 406 21.37 -14.69 24.61
CA LEU A 406 21.15 -13.87 23.39
C LEU A 406 22.31 -13.93 22.39
N LYS A 407 23.54 -14.22 22.87
CA LYS A 407 24.72 -14.37 22.01
C LYS A 407 24.69 -15.63 21.15
N GLU A 408 23.95 -16.64 21.55
CA GLU A 408 23.82 -17.92 20.83
C GLU A 408 22.71 -17.85 19.76
N VAL A 409 21.75 -16.93 19.95
CA VAL A 409 20.68 -16.66 18.98
C VAL A 409 20.88 -15.27 18.39
N GLN A 410 21.80 -15.15 17.45
CA GLN A 410 22.09 -13.85 16.84
C GLN A 410 20.88 -13.26 16.07
N LEU A 411 20.09 -14.09 15.45
CA LEU A 411 18.78 -13.80 14.86
C LEU A 411 18.03 -15.13 14.74
N ALA A 412 16.76 -15.18 15.09
CA ALA A 412 15.94 -16.38 14.95
C ALA A 412 15.95 -16.91 13.50
N ALA A 413 15.90 -16.00 12.51
CA ALA A 413 16.02 -16.32 11.11
C ALA A 413 17.31 -17.08 10.73
N ILE A 414 18.46 -16.75 11.37
CA ILE A 414 19.73 -17.45 11.11
C ILE A 414 19.69 -18.87 11.71
N GLN A 415 19.08 -19.05 12.88
CA GLN A 415 18.95 -20.39 13.47
C GLN A 415 18.01 -21.25 12.63
N TYR A 416 16.93 -20.66 12.10
CA TYR A 416 16.04 -21.37 11.20
C TYR A 416 16.73 -21.73 9.88
N TYR A 417 17.48 -20.82 9.28
CA TYR A 417 18.31 -21.13 8.12
C TYR A 417 19.28 -22.30 8.38
N LYS A 418 19.97 -22.29 9.52
CA LYS A 418 20.85 -23.41 9.91
C LYS A 418 20.06 -24.70 10.12
N TYR A 419 18.85 -24.63 10.66
CA TYR A 419 17.94 -25.77 10.77
C TYR A 419 17.60 -26.35 9.39
N LEU A 420 17.28 -25.51 8.41
CA LEU A 420 17.00 -25.92 7.03
C LEU A 420 18.21 -26.53 6.31
N MET A 421 19.40 -26.02 6.59
CA MET A 421 20.67 -26.44 5.96
C MET A 421 21.39 -27.57 6.71
N ALA A 422 20.83 -28.07 7.80
CA ALA A 422 21.48 -29.11 8.62
C ALA A 422 21.62 -30.42 7.84
N GLU A 423 22.83 -31.01 7.86
CA GLU A 423 23.11 -32.27 7.18
C GLU A 423 22.60 -33.49 7.97
N THR A 424 22.33 -33.31 9.26
CA THR A 424 21.85 -34.37 10.13
C THR A 424 20.65 -33.95 10.97
N GLU A 425 19.78 -34.91 11.29
CA GLU A 425 18.62 -34.68 12.17
C GLU A 425 19.03 -34.17 13.57
N ALA A 426 20.17 -34.60 14.08
CA ALA A 426 20.69 -34.15 15.38
C ALA A 426 21.08 -32.66 15.34
N GLU A 427 21.70 -32.22 14.26
CA GLU A 427 22.05 -30.81 14.04
C GLU A 427 20.80 -29.96 13.86
N ALA A 428 19.86 -30.38 13.01
CA ALA A 428 18.57 -29.73 12.84
C ALA A 428 17.84 -29.55 14.18
N ASN A 429 17.74 -30.62 14.97
CA ASN A 429 17.11 -30.56 16.29
C ASN A 429 17.81 -29.59 17.24
N THR A 430 19.14 -29.46 17.17
CA THR A 430 19.87 -28.49 17.99
C THR A 430 19.43 -27.06 17.68
N HIS A 431 19.37 -26.69 16.39
CA HIS A 431 18.94 -25.37 15.98
C HIS A 431 17.44 -25.10 16.28
N LYS A 432 16.60 -26.11 16.09
CA LYS A 432 15.18 -26.05 16.48
C LYS A 432 15.02 -25.82 17.99
N GLN A 433 15.76 -26.52 18.84
CA GLN A 433 15.69 -26.34 20.29
C GLN A 433 16.14 -24.93 20.73
N LEU A 434 17.15 -24.35 20.08
CA LEU A 434 17.56 -22.97 20.33
C LEU A 434 16.43 -21.98 19.98
N LEU A 435 15.74 -22.19 18.86
CA LEU A 435 14.59 -21.36 18.47
C LEU A 435 13.45 -21.51 19.48
N VAL A 436 13.09 -22.73 19.84
CA VAL A 436 12.01 -23.01 20.80
C VAL A 436 12.33 -22.37 22.16
N GLY A 437 13.55 -22.54 22.67
CA GLY A 437 13.96 -21.94 23.94
C GLY A 437 13.97 -20.40 23.90
N TYR A 438 14.37 -19.83 22.78
CA TYR A 438 14.37 -18.36 22.59
C TYR A 438 12.94 -17.80 22.62
N ASN A 439 12.03 -18.38 21.86
CA ASN A 439 10.61 -17.99 21.82
C ASN A 439 9.90 -18.25 23.17
N GLU A 440 10.26 -19.36 23.86
CA GLU A 440 9.79 -19.60 25.22
C GLU A 440 10.23 -18.51 26.18
N ASP A 441 11.49 -18.05 26.08
CA ASP A 441 12.01 -16.94 26.88
C ASP A 441 11.24 -15.63 26.59
N ASP A 442 10.91 -15.34 25.31
CA ASP A 442 10.11 -14.16 24.95
C ASP A 442 8.70 -14.24 25.55
N CYS A 443 7.99 -15.35 25.44
CA CYS A 443 6.69 -15.55 26.06
C CYS A 443 6.74 -15.44 27.60
N ARG A 444 7.75 -16.00 28.26
CA ARG A 444 7.92 -15.92 29.72
C ARG A 444 8.29 -14.53 30.20
N SER A 445 9.10 -13.81 29.41
CA SER A 445 9.44 -12.40 29.67
C SER A 445 8.21 -11.51 29.71
N LEU A 446 7.20 -11.77 28.85
CA LEU A 446 5.91 -11.07 28.87
C LEU A 446 5.16 -11.30 30.20
N ILE A 447 5.21 -12.51 30.76
CA ILE A 447 4.60 -12.81 32.08
C ILE A 447 5.27 -11.97 33.17
N HIS A 448 6.60 -11.88 33.16
CA HIS A 448 7.36 -11.08 34.11
C HIS A 448 7.07 -9.59 33.93
N LEU A 449 6.94 -9.09 32.69
CA LEU A 449 6.58 -7.71 32.41
C LEU A 449 5.18 -7.37 32.93
N ARG A 450 4.20 -8.25 32.72
CA ARG A 450 2.86 -8.10 33.28
C ARG A 450 2.91 -8.06 34.81
N ALA A 451 3.65 -8.97 35.45
CA ALA A 451 3.80 -9.00 36.91
C ALA A 451 4.43 -7.69 37.44
N TRP A 452 5.42 -7.14 36.75
CA TRP A 452 5.98 -5.84 37.08
C TRP A 452 4.94 -4.71 36.96
N LEU A 453 4.18 -4.66 35.85
CA LEU A 453 3.08 -3.69 35.66
C LEU A 453 2.06 -3.78 36.80
N GLU A 454 1.65 -4.99 37.20
CA GLU A 454 0.76 -5.19 38.34
C GLU A 454 1.36 -4.68 39.66
N SER A 455 2.68 -4.85 39.86
CA SER A 455 3.35 -4.36 41.07
C SER A 455 3.31 -2.84 41.21
N ILE A 456 3.34 -2.10 40.09
CA ILE A 456 3.30 -0.62 40.13
C ILE A 456 1.87 -0.07 40.00
N ARG A 457 0.87 -0.88 39.63
CA ARG A 457 -0.53 -0.45 39.45
C ARG A 457 -1.10 0.17 40.74
N SER A 458 -0.84 -0.42 41.90
CA SER A 458 -1.36 0.11 43.15
C SER A 458 -0.73 1.46 43.55
N ALA A 459 0.54 1.67 43.22
CA ALA A 459 1.20 2.98 43.39
C ALA A 459 0.64 4.00 42.42
N TYR A 460 0.44 3.62 41.18
CA TYR A 460 -0.13 4.45 40.12
C TYR A 460 -1.54 4.94 40.46
N THR A 461 -2.44 4.03 40.88
CA THR A 461 -3.83 4.38 41.24
C THR A 461 -3.90 5.23 42.52
N LYS A 462 -2.91 5.12 43.40
CA LYS A 462 -2.82 5.97 44.58
C LYS A 462 -2.32 7.37 44.23
N GLU A 463 -1.37 7.48 43.31
CA GLU A 463 -0.81 8.75 42.87
C GLU A 463 -1.77 9.52 41.97
N TYR A 464 -2.50 8.80 41.14
CA TYR A 464 -3.50 9.34 40.18
C TYR A 464 -4.89 8.75 40.50
N PRO A 465 -5.57 9.17 41.59
CA PRO A 465 -6.83 8.60 42.03
C PRO A 465 -7.99 9.11 41.17
N THR A 466 -8.26 8.46 40.06
CA THR A 466 -9.44 8.68 39.20
C THR A 466 -10.23 7.38 39.09
N GLU A 467 -11.55 7.45 39.05
CA GLU A 467 -12.44 6.27 38.86
C GLU A 467 -12.27 5.61 37.47
N GLU A 468 -11.57 6.30 36.56
CA GLU A 468 -11.37 5.92 35.15
C GLU A 468 -10.33 4.81 34.91
N TRP A 469 -9.55 4.42 35.92
CA TRP A 469 -8.48 3.39 35.77
C TRP A 469 -8.94 1.97 36.07
N GLY A 470 -10.19 1.78 36.44
CA GLY A 470 -10.78 0.46 36.50
C GLY A 470 -10.88 -0.17 35.10
N PRO A 471 -10.87 -1.49 34.98
CA PRO A 471 -11.21 -2.10 33.71
C PRO A 471 -12.59 -1.60 33.28
N LEU A 472 -12.63 -0.69 32.30
CA LEU A 472 -13.88 -0.18 31.74
C LEU A 472 -14.73 -1.40 31.33
N PRO A 473 -16.05 -1.42 31.64
CA PRO A 473 -16.91 -2.43 31.12
C PRO A 473 -16.78 -2.39 29.59
N ARG A 474 -16.65 -3.54 28.96
CA ARG A 474 -16.61 -3.62 27.50
C ARG A 474 -17.84 -2.90 26.95
N PRO A 475 -17.72 -2.19 25.81
CA PRO A 475 -18.91 -1.78 25.08
C PRO A 475 -19.75 -3.06 24.90
N GLU A 476 -20.89 -3.14 25.58
CA GLU A 476 -21.86 -4.19 25.27
C GLU A 476 -22.15 -4.01 23.77
N ARG A 477 -21.84 -5.02 22.97
CA ARG A 477 -22.34 -5.06 21.58
C ARG A 477 -23.81 -4.74 21.64
N MET A 478 -24.20 -3.66 20.99
CA MET A 478 -25.52 -3.03 21.09
C MET A 478 -26.64 -4.05 21.10
N LYS A 479 -27.39 -4.17 22.21
CA LYS A 479 -28.60 -5.00 22.32
C LYS A 479 -29.84 -4.39 21.66
N LYS A 480 -29.75 -3.23 21.03
CA LYS A 480 -30.81 -2.65 20.19
C LYS A 480 -30.37 -2.58 18.73
N THR A 481 -30.07 -3.72 18.17
CA THR A 481 -30.08 -3.88 16.72
C THR A 481 -31.53 -3.82 16.27
N SER A 482 -31.86 -2.93 15.35
CA SER A 482 -33.19 -2.91 14.74
C SER A 482 -33.46 -4.29 14.12
N GLU A 483 -34.72 -4.71 14.06
CA GLU A 483 -35.08 -5.99 13.41
C GLU A 483 -34.48 -6.08 11.99
N ARG A 484 -34.39 -4.96 11.28
CA ARG A 484 -33.73 -4.84 9.99
C ARG A 484 -32.22 -5.13 10.05
N SER A 485 -31.53 -4.64 11.08
CA SER A 485 -30.07 -4.88 11.25
C SER A 485 -29.77 -6.34 11.65
N LEU A 486 -30.68 -6.99 12.38
CA LEU A 486 -30.59 -8.42 12.70
C LEU A 486 -30.76 -9.29 11.45
N ILE A 487 -31.73 -8.97 10.59
CA ILE A 487 -31.94 -9.63 9.30
C ILE A 487 -30.73 -9.44 8.39
N MET A 488 -30.22 -8.23 8.28
CA MET A 488 -29.00 -7.96 7.48
C MET A 488 -27.78 -8.72 7.98
N ARG A 489 -27.64 -8.88 9.29
CA ARG A 489 -26.55 -9.66 9.90
C ARG A 489 -26.71 -11.15 9.61
N ASP A 490 -27.89 -11.73 9.74
CA ASP A 490 -28.15 -13.14 9.43
C ASP A 490 -27.91 -13.43 7.93
N ASP A 491 -28.36 -12.54 7.04
CA ASP A 491 -28.08 -12.64 5.61
C ASP A 491 -26.58 -12.53 5.29
N TRP A 492 -25.87 -11.69 6.03
CA TRP A 492 -24.44 -11.55 5.93
C TRP A 492 -23.69 -12.81 6.40
N GLU A 493 -24.03 -13.34 7.56
CA GLU A 493 -23.42 -14.57 8.08
C GLU A 493 -23.65 -15.76 7.13
N LYS A 494 -24.83 -15.87 6.52
CA LYS A 494 -25.12 -16.87 5.48
C LYS A 494 -24.28 -16.67 4.22
N LEU A 495 -24.10 -15.42 3.78
CA LEU A 495 -23.27 -15.12 2.62
C LEU A 495 -21.80 -15.46 2.89
N GLN A 496 -21.28 -15.13 4.06
CA GLN A 496 -19.93 -15.50 4.48
C GLN A 496 -19.74 -17.02 4.48
N GLN A 497 -20.70 -17.76 5.04
CA GLN A 497 -20.68 -19.21 5.05
C GLN A 497 -20.66 -19.81 3.64
N ARG A 498 -21.45 -19.25 2.70
CA ARG A 498 -21.45 -19.69 1.29
C ARG A 498 -20.08 -19.50 0.66
N LEU A 499 -19.50 -18.30 0.77
CA LEU A 499 -18.18 -17.97 0.20
C LEU A 499 -17.07 -18.86 0.79
N THR A 500 -17.05 -19.01 2.12
CA THR A 500 -16.05 -19.83 2.80
C THR A 500 -16.17 -21.31 2.42
N SER A 501 -17.40 -21.82 2.36
CA SER A 501 -17.66 -23.23 1.99
C SER A 501 -17.27 -23.49 0.52
N ALA A 502 -17.62 -22.58 -0.39
CA ALA A 502 -17.21 -22.69 -1.80
C ALA A 502 -15.70 -22.64 -1.96
N ALA A 503 -15.02 -21.72 -1.29
CA ALA A 503 -13.57 -21.60 -1.32
C ALA A 503 -12.87 -22.88 -0.78
N ALA A 504 -13.35 -23.43 0.34
CA ALA A 504 -12.81 -24.67 0.91
C ALA A 504 -12.98 -25.87 -0.05
N GLU A 505 -14.17 -26.02 -0.65
CA GLU A 505 -14.41 -27.10 -1.63
C GLU A 505 -13.57 -26.92 -2.90
N HIS A 506 -13.38 -25.69 -3.38
CA HIS A 506 -12.49 -25.42 -4.50
C HIS A 506 -11.04 -25.83 -4.17
N ARG A 507 -10.53 -25.50 -2.96
CA ARG A 507 -9.18 -25.93 -2.56
C ARG A 507 -9.05 -27.46 -2.57
N ARG A 508 -10.02 -28.16 -2.01
CA ARG A 508 -10.07 -29.65 -2.02
C ARG A 508 -10.07 -30.21 -3.44
N LEU A 509 -10.82 -29.58 -4.34
CA LEU A 509 -10.87 -29.99 -5.75
C LEU A 509 -9.57 -29.68 -6.50
N SER A 510 -8.91 -28.56 -6.19
CA SER A 510 -7.58 -28.22 -6.70
C SER A 510 -6.54 -29.27 -6.34
N GLU A 511 -6.45 -29.63 -5.05
CA GLU A 511 -5.55 -30.68 -4.58
C GLU A 511 -5.82 -32.03 -5.24
N ALA A 512 -7.09 -32.42 -5.36
CA ALA A 512 -7.50 -33.68 -6.03
C ALA A 512 -7.14 -33.68 -7.52
N ALA A 513 -7.28 -32.56 -8.20
CA ALA A 513 -6.92 -32.40 -9.62
C ALA A 513 -5.40 -32.46 -9.82
N ALA A 514 -4.62 -31.81 -8.93
CA ALA A 514 -3.17 -31.87 -8.94
C ALA A 514 -2.67 -33.31 -8.76
N VAL A 515 -3.16 -34.02 -7.75
CA VAL A 515 -2.83 -35.45 -7.54
C VAL A 515 -3.21 -36.33 -8.74
N SER A 516 -4.30 -35.98 -9.43
CA SER A 516 -4.75 -36.69 -10.62
C SER A 516 -4.02 -36.33 -11.90
N GLY A 517 -3.04 -35.43 -11.84
CA GLY A 517 -2.26 -34.98 -13.00
C GLY A 517 -3.08 -34.15 -14.02
N VAL A 518 -4.02 -33.33 -13.54
CA VAL A 518 -4.84 -32.43 -14.38
C VAL A 518 -4.59 -30.97 -13.98
N PRO A 519 -3.39 -30.40 -14.28
CA PRO A 519 -2.94 -29.12 -13.74
C PRO A 519 -3.88 -27.96 -14.07
N HIS A 520 -4.41 -27.87 -15.29
CA HIS A 520 -5.33 -26.80 -15.68
C HIS A 520 -6.64 -26.80 -14.85
N LEU A 521 -7.10 -27.93 -14.37
CA LEU A 521 -8.28 -28.00 -13.50
C LEU A 521 -7.90 -27.66 -12.04
N ALA A 522 -6.69 -28.00 -11.64
CA ALA A 522 -6.13 -27.58 -10.35
C ALA A 522 -6.05 -26.05 -10.27
N ASP A 523 -5.47 -25.40 -11.30
CA ASP A 523 -5.39 -23.93 -11.37
C ASP A 523 -6.77 -23.28 -11.38
N TRP A 524 -7.72 -23.80 -12.17
CA TRP A 524 -9.10 -23.31 -12.16
C TRP A 524 -9.68 -23.24 -10.74
N HIS A 525 -9.58 -24.36 -10.01
CA HIS A 525 -10.15 -24.43 -8.68
C HIS A 525 -9.37 -23.60 -7.67
N ARG A 526 -8.05 -23.54 -7.77
CA ARG A 526 -7.22 -22.64 -6.94
C ARG A 526 -7.66 -21.19 -7.12
N TRP A 527 -7.73 -20.71 -8.35
CA TRP A 527 -8.13 -19.33 -8.65
C TRP A 527 -9.56 -19.02 -8.21
N CYS A 528 -10.50 -19.93 -8.39
CA CYS A 528 -11.87 -19.76 -7.92
C CYS A 528 -11.94 -19.66 -6.38
N ALA A 529 -11.14 -20.44 -5.65
CA ALA A 529 -11.04 -20.34 -4.20
C ALA A 529 -10.54 -18.96 -3.75
N ASP A 530 -9.48 -18.47 -4.39
CA ASP A 530 -8.88 -17.19 -4.06
C ASP A 530 -9.77 -15.99 -4.43
N LEU A 531 -10.46 -16.07 -5.56
CA LEU A 531 -11.44 -15.07 -5.99
C LEU A 531 -12.67 -15.03 -5.05
N ALA A 532 -13.16 -16.18 -4.61
CA ALA A 532 -14.27 -16.26 -3.64
C ALA A 532 -13.91 -15.55 -2.31
N GLY A 533 -12.64 -15.61 -1.90
CA GLY A 533 -12.14 -14.94 -0.69
C GLY A 533 -11.81 -13.45 -0.88
N PHE A 534 -11.80 -12.91 -2.08
CA PHE A 534 -11.34 -11.54 -2.37
C PHE A 534 -12.04 -10.47 -1.52
N HIS A 535 -13.35 -10.36 -1.62
CA HIS A 535 -14.10 -9.32 -0.91
C HIS A 535 -14.05 -9.47 0.62
N MET A 536 -13.93 -10.71 1.11
CA MET A 536 -13.72 -10.96 2.55
C MET A 536 -12.38 -10.41 3.01
N ARG A 537 -11.31 -10.67 2.27
CA ARG A 537 -9.97 -10.16 2.61
C ARG A 537 -9.95 -8.64 2.60
N GLU A 538 -10.45 -8.00 1.52
CA GLU A 538 -10.55 -6.54 1.43
C GLU A 538 -11.29 -5.93 2.63
N ARG A 539 -12.35 -6.55 3.06
CA ARG A 539 -13.13 -6.10 4.21
C ARG A 539 -12.40 -6.32 5.54
N THR A 540 -11.68 -7.44 5.68
CA THR A 540 -10.89 -7.70 6.89
C THR A 540 -9.76 -6.69 7.00
N GLY A 541 -9.09 -6.35 5.89
CA GLY A 541 -8.10 -5.29 5.85
C GLY A 541 -8.66 -3.94 6.30
N ALA A 542 -9.81 -3.54 5.76
CA ALA A 542 -10.50 -2.31 6.17
C ALA A 542 -10.91 -2.35 7.65
N PHE A 543 -11.40 -3.48 8.14
CA PHE A 543 -11.75 -3.67 9.55
C PHE A 543 -10.53 -3.54 10.47
N LEU A 544 -9.41 -4.13 10.10
CA LEU A 544 -8.16 -4.05 10.88
C LEU A 544 -7.60 -2.64 10.90
N ASP A 545 -7.62 -1.93 9.77
CA ASP A 545 -7.23 -0.53 9.71
C ASP A 545 -8.12 0.33 10.62
N ARG A 546 -9.40 0.08 10.62
CA ARG A 546 -10.35 0.72 11.55
C ARG A 546 -10.05 0.39 13.02
N VAL A 547 -9.80 -0.88 13.37
CA VAL A 547 -9.37 -1.26 14.73
C VAL A 547 -8.09 -0.51 15.10
N ARG A 548 -7.13 -0.41 14.18
CA ARG A 548 -5.92 0.39 14.36
C ARG A 548 -6.27 1.85 14.68
N ILE A 549 -7.11 2.48 13.87
CA ILE A 549 -7.53 3.89 14.07
C ILE A 549 -8.23 4.07 15.42
N TYR A 550 -9.10 3.16 15.81
CA TYR A 550 -9.78 3.18 17.10
C TYR A 550 -8.84 3.04 18.30
N THR A 551 -7.70 2.39 18.10
CA THR A 551 -6.67 2.19 19.14
C THR A 551 -5.59 3.28 19.14
N LEU A 552 -5.58 4.18 18.15
CA LEU A 552 -4.64 5.29 18.11
C LEU A 552 -4.83 6.24 19.30
N PRO A 553 -3.73 6.76 19.87
CA PRO A 553 -3.78 7.87 20.80
C PRO A 553 -4.48 9.09 20.19
N GLY A 554 -5.22 9.88 20.99
CA GLY A 554 -5.91 11.08 20.52
C GLY A 554 -5.00 12.05 19.75
N HIS A 555 -3.75 12.23 20.22
CA HIS A 555 -2.78 13.07 19.50
C HIS A 555 -2.33 12.49 18.16
N SER A 556 -2.38 11.16 17.97
CA SER A 556 -2.07 10.53 16.68
C SER A 556 -3.25 10.54 15.70
N LEU A 557 -4.44 10.85 16.17
CA LEU A 557 -5.60 11.06 15.29
C LEU A 557 -5.51 12.34 14.46
N HIS A 558 -4.65 13.28 14.85
CA HIS A 558 -4.29 14.42 14.01
C HIS A 558 -3.61 14.02 12.71
N ASP A 559 -2.82 12.94 12.76
CA ASP A 559 -2.06 12.44 11.63
C ASP A 559 -2.82 11.33 10.88
N GLU A 560 -4.06 11.04 11.32
CA GLU A 560 -4.91 10.01 10.72
C GLU A 560 -5.93 10.62 9.76
N PRO A 561 -5.75 10.51 8.44
CA PRO A 561 -6.58 11.19 7.46
C PRO A 561 -8.05 10.76 7.45
N LYS A 562 -8.35 9.54 7.92
CA LYS A 562 -9.69 8.96 7.98
C LYS A 562 -10.47 9.36 9.26
N ALA A 563 -9.92 10.29 10.03
CA ALA A 563 -10.51 10.71 11.28
C ALA A 563 -10.52 12.24 11.41
N ILE A 564 -11.58 12.80 11.99
CA ILE A 564 -11.60 14.17 12.53
C ILE A 564 -11.55 14.03 14.06
N GLY A 565 -10.36 14.29 14.62
CA GLY A 565 -10.14 14.28 16.06
C GLY A 565 -10.49 15.61 16.71
N ASN A 566 -10.83 15.57 18.00
CA ASN A 566 -11.11 16.76 18.84
C ASN A 566 -12.20 17.66 18.33
N VAL A 567 -13.28 17.08 17.91
CA VAL A 567 -14.47 17.85 17.57
C VAL A 567 -15.15 18.38 18.83
N GLU A 568 -15.51 19.64 18.78
CA GLU A 568 -16.28 20.32 19.83
C GLU A 568 -17.56 20.91 19.22
N ALA A 569 -18.68 20.79 19.93
CA ALA A 569 -19.94 21.36 19.46
C ALA A 569 -19.83 22.88 19.29
N HIS A 570 -20.24 23.40 18.16
CA HIS A 570 -20.25 24.83 17.87
C HIS A 570 -21.61 25.47 18.17
N ARG A 571 -21.59 26.69 18.66
CA ARG A 571 -22.81 27.41 19.06
C ARG A 571 -23.83 27.62 17.93
N GLU A 572 -23.36 27.70 16.70
CA GLU A 572 -24.19 27.87 15.49
C GLU A 572 -24.53 26.54 14.79
N GLY A 573 -24.32 25.41 15.48
CA GLY A 573 -24.52 24.08 14.96
C GLY A 573 -23.27 23.48 14.31
N GLY A 574 -23.26 22.16 14.18
CA GLY A 574 -22.08 21.39 13.74
C GLY A 574 -20.97 21.35 14.78
N TYR A 575 -19.78 21.00 14.35
CA TYR A 575 -18.61 20.84 15.21
C TYR A 575 -17.43 21.62 14.68
N THR A 576 -16.60 22.15 15.57
CA THR A 576 -15.26 22.68 15.26
C THR A 576 -14.22 21.61 15.52
N PHE A 577 -13.09 21.68 14.82
CA PHE A 577 -11.95 20.80 14.99
C PHE A 577 -10.65 21.59 14.78
N PRO A 578 -9.52 21.16 15.38
CA PRO A 578 -8.23 21.80 15.14
C PRO A 578 -7.71 21.49 13.74
N ASP A 579 -6.76 22.29 13.25
CA ASP A 579 -6.10 22.05 11.98
C ASP A 579 -5.46 20.66 11.97
N GLN A 580 -5.92 19.81 11.08
CA GLN A 580 -5.50 18.42 10.94
C GLN A 580 -5.73 17.91 9.52
N LEU A 581 -5.03 16.84 9.20
CA LEU A 581 -5.20 16.17 7.92
C LEU A 581 -6.49 15.39 7.85
N ILE A 582 -7.31 15.60 6.82
CA ILE A 582 -8.60 14.94 6.63
C ILE A 582 -8.75 14.50 5.18
N THR A 583 -9.07 13.21 4.94
CA THR A 583 -9.50 12.70 3.62
C THR A 583 -11.01 12.57 3.51
N LEU A 584 -11.73 12.79 4.61
CA LEU A 584 -13.18 12.84 4.60
C LEU A 584 -13.66 14.06 3.80
N HIS A 585 -14.77 13.90 3.14
CA HIS A 585 -15.40 14.94 2.29
C HIS A 585 -16.90 14.98 2.51
N GLU A 586 -17.56 15.99 1.97
CA GLU A 586 -19.02 16.04 1.97
C GLU A 586 -19.59 14.75 1.36
N GLU A 587 -20.67 14.27 1.93
CA GLU A 587 -21.27 12.97 1.61
C GLU A 587 -20.54 11.72 2.15
N SER A 588 -19.36 11.85 2.78
CA SER A 588 -18.71 10.72 3.46
C SER A 588 -19.62 10.17 4.55
N THR A 589 -19.79 8.84 4.55
CA THR A 589 -20.43 8.14 5.69
C THR A 589 -19.46 8.09 6.84
N VAL A 590 -19.91 8.54 8.00
CA VAL A 590 -19.06 8.64 9.18
C VAL A 590 -19.72 8.00 10.37
N GLU A 591 -18.89 7.68 11.36
CA GLU A 591 -19.38 7.20 12.64
C GLU A 591 -18.64 7.87 13.80
N SER A 592 -19.28 7.88 14.96
CA SER A 592 -18.66 8.32 16.19
C SER A 592 -19.10 7.45 17.36
N VAL A 593 -18.18 7.26 18.30
CA VAL A 593 -18.48 6.56 19.55
C VAL A 593 -18.72 7.59 20.63
N VAL A 594 -19.92 7.55 21.23
CA VAL A 594 -20.29 8.41 22.35
C VAL A 594 -20.78 7.52 23.49
N GLY A 595 -20.06 7.50 24.59
CA GLY A 595 -20.26 6.52 25.64
C GLY A 595 -20.04 5.07 25.14
N ALA A 596 -20.98 4.19 25.36
CA ALA A 596 -20.92 2.80 24.87
C ALA A 596 -21.65 2.59 23.52
N ARG A 597 -21.99 3.66 22.80
CA ARG A 597 -22.81 3.57 21.58
C ARG A 597 -22.08 4.15 20.37
N ILE A 598 -22.19 3.46 19.23
CA ILE A 598 -21.75 3.94 17.93
C ILE A 598 -22.93 4.63 17.23
N TYR A 599 -22.72 5.86 16.83
CA TYR A 599 -23.63 6.64 16.02
C TYR A 599 -23.10 6.72 14.61
N GLN A 600 -23.97 6.57 13.62
CA GLN A 600 -23.60 6.70 12.21
C GLN A 600 -24.31 7.89 11.60
N GLY A 601 -23.60 8.60 10.75
CA GLY A 601 -24.10 9.78 10.08
C GLY A 601 -23.42 10.00 8.74
N LYS A 602 -23.69 11.15 8.17
CA LYS A 602 -23.14 11.58 6.89
C LYS A 602 -22.66 13.02 6.99
N ILE A 603 -21.46 13.31 6.50
CA ILE A 603 -20.98 14.69 6.44
C ILE A 603 -21.89 15.46 5.47
N SER A 604 -22.61 16.42 5.97
CA SER A 604 -23.46 17.30 5.17
C SER A 604 -22.72 18.51 4.65
N THR A 605 -21.75 19.02 5.41
CA THR A 605 -20.89 20.14 5.02
C THR A 605 -19.54 20.01 5.71
N LEU A 606 -18.46 20.26 5.00
CA LEU A 606 -17.10 20.29 5.52
C LEU A 606 -16.41 21.60 5.10
N ASP A 607 -16.20 22.50 6.05
CA ASP A 607 -15.52 23.79 5.85
C ASP A 607 -14.12 23.71 6.46
N LEU A 608 -13.16 23.33 5.66
CA LEU A 608 -11.75 23.19 6.08
C LEU A 608 -11.12 24.55 6.41
N ALA A 609 -11.55 25.62 5.74
CA ALA A 609 -11.00 26.96 5.96
C ALA A 609 -11.34 27.52 7.35
N ASN A 610 -12.52 27.20 7.86
CA ASN A 610 -12.99 27.60 9.18
C ASN A 610 -12.95 26.46 10.20
N GLN A 611 -12.40 25.29 9.82
CA GLN A 611 -12.27 24.11 10.68
C GLN A 611 -13.62 23.69 11.28
N ARG A 612 -14.63 23.55 10.41
CA ARG A 612 -16.00 23.20 10.82
C ARG A 612 -16.54 22.03 10.00
N VAL A 613 -17.25 21.13 10.67
CA VAL A 613 -17.95 20.00 10.05
C VAL A 613 -19.38 19.90 10.57
N TRP A 614 -20.30 19.59 9.66
CA TRP A 614 -21.69 19.29 10.00
C TRP A 614 -21.97 17.84 9.59
N VAL A 615 -22.53 17.10 10.52
CA VAL A 615 -22.90 15.70 10.30
C VAL A 615 -24.39 15.56 10.45
N ASP A 616 -25.03 14.97 9.46
CA ASP A 616 -26.41 14.51 9.53
C ASP A 616 -26.44 13.11 10.13
N TRP A 617 -26.83 13.01 11.39
CA TRP A 617 -26.95 11.75 12.12
C TRP A 617 -28.29 11.03 11.89
N GLY A 618 -29.17 11.59 11.07
CA GLY A 618 -30.52 11.07 10.84
C GLY A 618 -31.36 11.06 12.10
N ASP A 619 -32.13 9.97 12.30
CA ASP A 619 -33.05 9.85 13.46
C ASP A 619 -32.30 9.49 14.78
N ASP A 620 -31.00 9.28 14.73
CA ASP A 620 -30.19 8.79 15.85
C ASP A 620 -29.03 9.74 16.17
N GLU A 621 -29.39 10.96 16.56
CA GLU A 621 -28.41 11.99 16.92
C GLU A 621 -27.77 11.70 18.28
N PRO A 622 -26.43 11.88 18.42
CA PRO A 622 -25.74 11.70 19.69
C PRO A 622 -26.28 12.63 20.79
N ASN A 623 -26.59 12.06 21.96
CA ASN A 623 -27.07 12.82 23.11
C ASN A 623 -25.99 13.74 23.72
N GLU A 624 -24.72 13.43 23.47
CA GLU A 624 -23.55 14.20 23.90
C GLU A 624 -22.68 14.50 22.67
N SER A 625 -21.92 15.57 22.74
CA SER A 625 -21.04 15.94 21.62
C SER A 625 -20.00 14.85 21.36
N PRO A 626 -19.87 14.34 20.14
CA PRO A 626 -18.77 13.45 19.79
C PRO A 626 -17.43 14.17 19.94
N THR A 627 -16.42 13.45 20.33
CA THR A 627 -15.04 13.95 20.40
C THR A 627 -14.23 13.59 19.16
N THR A 628 -14.73 12.67 18.34
CA THR A 628 -14.10 12.24 17.11
C THR A 628 -15.13 11.75 16.11
N ILE A 629 -14.92 12.04 14.84
CA ILE A 629 -15.70 11.56 13.70
C ILE A 629 -14.77 10.71 12.85
N LEU A 630 -15.17 9.50 12.50
CA LEU A 630 -14.37 8.53 11.75
C LEU A 630 -15.07 8.14 10.47
N GLU A 631 -14.31 7.75 9.46
CA GLU A 631 -14.88 7.09 8.30
C GLU A 631 -15.63 5.81 8.75
N ALA A 632 -16.88 5.70 8.34
CA ALA A 632 -17.69 4.51 8.63
C ALA A 632 -17.55 3.50 7.50
N ASP A 633 -17.60 2.20 7.86
CA ASP A 633 -17.61 1.13 6.86
C ASP A 633 -18.86 1.21 5.98
N ALA A 634 -18.64 1.09 4.68
CA ALA A 634 -19.71 0.88 3.73
C ALA A 634 -20.28 -0.55 3.86
N PHE A 635 -21.56 -0.60 4.15
CA PHE A 635 -22.49 -1.72 4.10
C PHE A 635 -22.00 -3.18 4.06
N PHE A 636 -22.57 -4.00 4.94
CA PHE A 636 -22.51 -5.46 4.94
C PHE A 636 -23.27 -6.07 3.74
N GLY A 637 -22.65 -7.00 3.01
CA GLY A 637 -23.31 -7.81 1.99
C GLY A 637 -23.61 -7.10 0.68
N SER A 638 -22.57 -6.61 0.01
CA SER A 638 -22.72 -5.92 -1.29
C SER A 638 -23.19 -6.85 -2.42
N GLY A 639 -23.77 -6.27 -3.47
CA GLY A 639 -24.16 -7.02 -4.67
C GLY A 639 -23.01 -7.82 -5.31
N PRO A 640 -21.79 -7.26 -5.45
CA PRO A 640 -20.63 -7.99 -5.97
C PRO A 640 -20.28 -9.25 -5.17
N GLU A 641 -20.38 -9.22 -3.85
CA GLU A 641 -20.11 -10.40 -3.01
C GLU A 641 -21.12 -11.52 -3.22
N LYS A 642 -22.40 -11.16 -3.33
CA LYS A 642 -23.47 -12.13 -3.65
C LYS A 642 -23.24 -12.75 -5.03
N ALA A 643 -22.90 -11.94 -6.02
CA ALA A 643 -22.62 -12.39 -7.37
C ALA A 643 -21.36 -13.28 -7.42
N MET A 644 -20.33 -12.97 -6.59
CA MET A 644 -19.15 -13.83 -6.45
C MET A 644 -19.48 -15.17 -5.80
N ALA A 645 -20.36 -15.21 -4.79
CA ALA A 645 -20.80 -16.47 -4.19
C ALA A 645 -21.54 -17.35 -5.20
N ASP A 646 -22.46 -16.77 -5.96
CA ASP A 646 -23.19 -17.48 -7.03
C ASP A 646 -22.22 -18.02 -8.10
N PHE A 647 -21.21 -17.24 -8.50
CA PHE A 647 -20.17 -17.69 -9.41
C PHE A 647 -19.33 -18.83 -8.83
N ALA A 648 -18.81 -18.67 -7.60
CA ALA A 648 -17.96 -19.69 -6.98
C ALA A 648 -18.69 -21.03 -6.82
N GLU A 649 -19.94 -21.01 -6.39
CA GLU A 649 -20.75 -22.22 -6.31
C GLU A 649 -20.97 -22.87 -7.69
N SER A 650 -21.27 -22.10 -8.71
CA SER A 650 -21.44 -22.62 -10.08
C SER A 650 -20.14 -23.20 -10.65
N ALA A 651 -19.01 -22.56 -10.36
CA ALA A 651 -17.68 -22.95 -10.82
C ALA A 651 -17.13 -24.25 -10.21
N LEU A 652 -17.76 -24.79 -9.16
CA LEU A 652 -17.40 -26.09 -8.54
C LEU A 652 -17.46 -27.25 -9.55
N ALA A 653 -18.39 -27.18 -10.50
CA ALA A 653 -18.53 -28.22 -11.55
C ALA A 653 -17.55 -27.99 -12.74
N GLY A 654 -16.65 -27.02 -12.62
CA GLY A 654 -15.59 -26.73 -13.62
C GLY A 654 -15.92 -25.59 -14.59
N PRO A 655 -15.00 -25.26 -15.49
CA PRO A 655 -15.10 -24.07 -16.36
C PRO A 655 -16.24 -24.12 -17.40
N SER A 656 -16.82 -25.29 -17.67
CA SER A 656 -17.94 -25.47 -18.60
C SER A 656 -19.29 -25.61 -17.88
N ALA A 657 -19.34 -25.30 -16.58
CA ALA A 657 -20.56 -25.50 -15.79
C ALA A 657 -21.64 -24.45 -16.17
N GLU A 658 -22.90 -24.85 -16.01
CA GLU A 658 -24.04 -23.94 -16.13
C GLU A 658 -23.91 -22.84 -15.03
N GLY A 659 -24.07 -21.57 -15.43
CA GLY A 659 -23.89 -20.41 -14.53
C GLY A 659 -22.49 -19.81 -14.55
N VAL A 660 -21.50 -20.44 -15.19
CA VAL A 660 -20.18 -19.85 -15.45
C VAL A 660 -20.21 -19.08 -16.79
N PRO A 661 -20.06 -17.74 -16.78
CA PRO A 661 -20.03 -16.98 -18.03
C PRO A 661 -18.83 -17.37 -18.90
N PRO A 662 -18.99 -17.62 -20.20
CA PRO A 662 -17.87 -17.93 -21.10
C PRO A 662 -16.79 -16.85 -21.12
N THR A 663 -17.17 -15.60 -20.90
CA THR A 663 -16.23 -14.46 -20.78
C THR A 663 -15.30 -14.60 -19.57
N VAL A 664 -15.77 -15.17 -18.45
CA VAL A 664 -14.91 -15.45 -17.28
C VAL A 664 -13.87 -16.52 -17.60
N VAL A 665 -14.26 -17.54 -18.34
CA VAL A 665 -13.33 -18.58 -18.80
C VAL A 665 -12.26 -17.97 -19.70
N SER A 666 -12.66 -17.09 -20.62
CA SER A 666 -11.73 -16.36 -21.49
C SER A 666 -10.82 -15.41 -20.69
N LEU A 667 -11.34 -14.72 -19.67
CA LEU A 667 -10.55 -13.85 -18.77
C LEU A 667 -9.50 -14.66 -18.01
N LEU A 668 -9.91 -15.67 -17.26
CA LEU A 668 -9.01 -16.44 -16.38
C LEU A 668 -7.91 -17.18 -17.16
N TRP A 669 -8.24 -17.72 -18.34
CA TRP A 669 -7.28 -18.40 -19.21
C TRP A 669 -6.55 -17.48 -20.19
N ARG A 670 -6.78 -16.14 -20.12
CA ARG A 670 -6.17 -15.14 -21.03
C ARG A 670 -6.34 -15.55 -22.51
N LYS A 671 -7.56 -15.93 -22.91
CA LYS A 671 -7.86 -16.42 -24.27
C LYS A 671 -8.34 -15.28 -25.17
N PRO A 672 -7.48 -14.71 -26.02
CA PRO A 672 -7.87 -13.67 -26.97
C PRO A 672 -8.69 -14.26 -28.14
N PRO A 673 -9.45 -13.42 -28.83
CA PRO A 673 -10.11 -13.82 -30.07
C PRO A 673 -9.08 -14.25 -31.12
N VAL A 674 -9.29 -15.42 -31.72
CA VAL A 674 -8.33 -16.02 -32.68
C VAL A 674 -8.06 -15.18 -33.93
N TRP A 675 -8.99 -14.29 -34.30
CA TRP A 675 -8.90 -13.39 -35.45
C TRP A 675 -8.14 -12.07 -35.15
N LEU A 676 -7.79 -11.83 -33.89
CA LEU A 676 -7.22 -10.54 -33.44
C LEU A 676 -5.80 -10.31 -33.96
N GLU A 677 -4.96 -11.33 -33.99
CA GLU A 677 -3.60 -11.25 -34.56
C GLU A 677 -3.62 -10.85 -36.04
N GLU A 678 -4.49 -11.46 -36.84
CA GLU A 678 -4.65 -11.11 -38.27
C GLU A 678 -5.13 -9.67 -38.45
N LEU A 679 -6.04 -9.21 -37.57
CA LEU A 679 -6.55 -7.85 -37.63
C LEU A 679 -5.44 -6.83 -37.26
N ASN A 680 -4.65 -7.10 -36.23
CA ASN A 680 -3.52 -6.25 -35.86
C ASN A 680 -2.45 -6.23 -36.99
N ALA A 681 -2.18 -7.35 -37.60
CA ALA A 681 -1.24 -7.47 -38.75
C ALA A 681 -1.72 -6.80 -40.03
N SER A 682 -3.00 -6.51 -40.16
CA SER A 682 -3.56 -5.87 -41.39
C SER A 682 -3.08 -4.43 -41.59
N GLY A 683 -2.45 -3.84 -40.60
CA GLY A 683 -1.95 -2.47 -40.54
C GLY A 683 -3.08 -1.46 -40.29
N GLY A 684 -2.70 -0.28 -39.83
CA GLY A 684 -3.62 0.77 -39.39
C GLY A 684 -3.25 1.29 -38.00
N PHE A 685 -3.98 2.28 -37.53
CA PHE A 685 -3.77 2.83 -36.21
C PHE A 685 -4.53 2.03 -35.16
N GLY A 686 -3.96 1.84 -33.98
CA GLY A 686 -4.57 1.10 -32.87
C GLY A 686 -6.00 1.53 -32.57
N SER A 687 -6.33 2.82 -32.69
CA SER A 687 -7.71 3.32 -32.50
C SER A 687 -8.71 2.84 -33.55
N GLU A 688 -8.27 2.59 -34.80
CA GLU A 688 -9.12 2.04 -35.87
C GLU A 688 -9.24 0.54 -35.72
N ILE A 689 -8.11 -0.13 -35.42
CA ILE A 689 -8.07 -1.57 -35.14
C ILE A 689 -8.96 -1.89 -33.93
N GLY A 690 -8.87 -1.11 -32.84
CA GLY A 690 -9.70 -1.30 -31.63
C GLY A 690 -11.20 -1.13 -31.89
N LEU A 691 -11.59 -0.16 -32.73
CA LEU A 691 -12.98 0.01 -33.15
C LEU A 691 -13.48 -1.17 -34.03
N GLU A 692 -12.66 -1.64 -34.94
CA GLU A 692 -13.02 -2.77 -35.81
C GLU A 692 -13.05 -4.08 -35.01
N ALA A 693 -12.10 -4.27 -34.06
CA ALA A 693 -12.08 -5.41 -33.15
C ALA A 693 -13.34 -5.47 -32.29
N ALA A 694 -13.76 -4.34 -31.72
CA ALA A 694 -15.00 -4.25 -30.95
C ALA A 694 -16.25 -4.68 -31.76
N LYS A 695 -16.31 -4.34 -33.04
CA LYS A 695 -17.40 -4.74 -33.94
C LYS A 695 -17.39 -6.24 -34.27
N ARG A 696 -16.21 -6.87 -34.29
CA ARG A 696 -16.08 -8.32 -34.63
C ARG A 696 -16.30 -9.24 -33.44
N LEU A 697 -16.23 -8.69 -32.21
CA LEU A 697 -16.28 -9.45 -30.96
C LEU A 697 -17.54 -10.33 -30.86
N GLN A 698 -17.36 -11.61 -30.57
CA GLN A 698 -18.43 -12.60 -30.44
C GLN A 698 -18.78 -12.89 -28.99
N PRO A 699 -19.98 -13.43 -28.68
CA PRO A 699 -20.33 -13.87 -27.33
C PRO A 699 -19.26 -14.80 -26.70
N GLY A 700 -18.86 -14.53 -25.46
CA GLY A 700 -17.82 -15.28 -24.77
C GLY A 700 -16.40 -14.72 -24.96
N GLU A 701 -16.20 -13.80 -25.90
CA GLU A 701 -14.89 -13.19 -26.16
C GLU A 701 -14.65 -11.94 -25.32
N VAL A 702 -13.36 -11.67 -25.09
CA VAL A 702 -12.84 -10.51 -24.38
C VAL A 702 -11.86 -9.76 -25.28
N LEU A 703 -12.04 -8.45 -25.40
CA LEU A 703 -11.11 -7.56 -26.09
C LEU A 703 -10.40 -6.66 -25.07
N VAL A 704 -9.09 -6.59 -25.17
CA VAL A 704 -8.26 -5.70 -24.34
C VAL A 704 -7.63 -4.61 -25.21
N VAL A 705 -7.76 -3.37 -24.79
CA VAL A 705 -7.16 -2.20 -25.43
C VAL A 705 -6.32 -1.46 -24.42
N GLN A 706 -5.00 -1.54 -24.56
CA GLN A 706 -4.06 -0.76 -23.77
C GLN A 706 -3.88 0.62 -24.42
N GLY A 707 -4.06 1.66 -23.64
CA GLY A 707 -3.86 3.03 -24.11
C GLY A 707 -3.06 3.88 -23.14
N PRO A 708 -1.80 4.19 -23.47
CA PRO A 708 -0.98 5.14 -22.72
C PRO A 708 -1.64 6.51 -22.50
N PRO A 709 -1.05 7.38 -21.65
CA PRO A 709 -1.60 8.70 -21.39
C PRO A 709 -1.81 9.53 -22.66
N GLY A 710 -3.00 10.12 -22.82
CA GLY A 710 -3.31 10.99 -23.94
C GLY A 710 -3.54 10.31 -25.27
N THR A 711 -3.60 8.97 -25.36
CA THR A 711 -3.84 8.23 -26.61
C THR A 711 -5.30 8.18 -27.05
N GLY A 712 -6.21 8.74 -26.24
CA GLY A 712 -7.61 8.86 -26.60
C GLY A 712 -8.48 7.64 -26.27
N LYS A 713 -8.13 6.85 -25.23
CA LYS A 713 -8.94 5.72 -24.71
C LYS A 713 -10.43 6.04 -24.62
N SER A 714 -10.80 7.06 -23.86
CA SER A 714 -12.21 7.44 -23.69
C SER A 714 -12.87 7.96 -24.97
N HIS A 715 -12.10 8.49 -25.96
CA HIS A 715 -12.62 8.85 -27.27
C HIS A 715 -12.93 7.59 -28.10
N LEU A 716 -12.01 6.63 -28.09
CA LEU A 716 -12.24 5.32 -28.70
C LEU A 716 -13.43 4.62 -28.04
N GLY A 717 -13.53 4.64 -26.71
CA GLY A 717 -14.68 4.14 -25.95
C GLY A 717 -16.00 4.73 -26.44
N GLY A 718 -16.08 6.04 -26.62
CA GLY A 718 -17.25 6.71 -27.20
C GLY A 718 -17.60 6.23 -28.58
N ARG A 719 -16.62 6.13 -29.50
CA ARG A 719 -16.82 5.59 -30.86
C ARG A 719 -17.27 4.12 -30.87
N ILE A 720 -16.74 3.31 -29.94
CA ILE A 720 -17.15 1.90 -29.77
C ILE A 720 -18.62 1.85 -29.32
N ILE A 721 -19.00 2.62 -28.30
CA ILE A 721 -20.38 2.71 -27.80
C ILE A 721 -21.33 3.10 -28.95
N GLU A 722 -21.03 4.20 -29.67
CA GLU A 722 -21.82 4.65 -30.80
C GLU A 722 -21.99 3.55 -31.85
N ALA A 723 -20.89 2.91 -32.24
CA ALA A 723 -20.90 1.87 -33.27
C ALA A 723 -21.74 0.63 -32.89
N LEU A 724 -21.62 0.18 -31.61
CA LEU A 724 -22.37 -0.99 -31.12
C LEU A 724 -23.86 -0.68 -30.92
N VAL A 725 -24.22 0.48 -30.36
CA VAL A 725 -25.61 0.92 -30.25
C VAL A 725 -26.27 1.07 -31.62
N ASN A 726 -25.57 1.64 -32.63
CA ASN A 726 -26.06 1.76 -34.00
C ASN A 726 -26.26 0.41 -34.69
N ARG A 727 -25.64 -0.67 -34.18
CA ARG A 727 -25.83 -2.05 -34.62
C ARG A 727 -26.99 -2.77 -33.89
N GLY A 728 -27.64 -2.07 -32.97
CA GLY A 728 -28.75 -2.65 -32.21
C GLY A 728 -28.29 -3.42 -30.95
N GLU A 729 -27.14 -3.06 -30.40
CA GLU A 729 -26.62 -3.71 -29.18
C GLU A 729 -26.89 -2.90 -27.90
N LEU A 730 -27.12 -3.59 -26.79
CA LEU A 730 -27.26 -3.05 -25.46
C LEU A 730 -25.89 -3.04 -24.80
N VAL A 731 -25.39 -1.84 -24.45
CA VAL A 731 -24.03 -1.63 -23.95
C VAL A 731 -24.06 -1.19 -22.50
N ALA A 732 -23.22 -1.79 -21.64
CA ALA A 732 -22.92 -1.30 -20.31
C ALA A 732 -21.55 -0.63 -20.29
N VAL A 733 -21.41 0.44 -19.52
CA VAL A 733 -20.12 1.10 -19.24
C VAL A 733 -19.92 1.19 -17.74
N THR A 734 -18.83 0.63 -17.25
CA THR A 734 -18.46 0.66 -15.83
C THR A 734 -17.07 1.21 -15.59
N THR A 735 -16.89 1.85 -14.44
CA THR A 735 -15.62 2.35 -13.89
C THR A 735 -15.70 2.33 -12.36
N GLN A 736 -14.61 2.71 -11.68
CA GLN A 736 -14.60 2.83 -10.21
C GLN A 736 -15.49 3.98 -9.68
N SER A 737 -15.72 5.04 -10.47
CA SER A 737 -16.49 6.21 -10.03
C SER A 737 -17.63 6.57 -10.98
N HIS A 738 -18.66 7.21 -10.44
CA HIS A 738 -19.81 7.67 -11.23
C HIS A 738 -19.44 8.71 -12.28
N ALA A 739 -18.53 9.62 -11.98
CA ALA A 739 -18.08 10.66 -12.91
C ALA A 739 -17.31 10.09 -14.12
N ALA A 740 -16.53 9.02 -13.89
CA ALA A 740 -15.64 8.49 -14.91
C ALA A 740 -16.39 7.82 -16.08
N TYR A 741 -17.43 7.01 -15.84
CA TYR A 741 -18.18 6.37 -16.94
C TYR A 741 -19.00 7.35 -17.78
N GLN A 742 -19.32 8.54 -17.26
CA GLN A 742 -20.05 9.56 -18.00
C GLN A 742 -19.23 10.13 -19.17
N ILE A 743 -17.89 10.10 -19.06
CA ILE A 743 -16.99 10.65 -20.09
C ILE A 743 -17.11 9.88 -21.43
N PRO A 744 -16.89 8.55 -21.50
CA PRO A 744 -17.03 7.82 -22.74
C PRO A 744 -18.49 7.82 -23.26
N ILE A 745 -19.50 7.78 -22.38
CA ILE A 745 -20.91 7.84 -22.78
C ILE A 745 -21.21 9.22 -23.41
N GLY A 746 -20.73 10.32 -22.83
CA GLY A 746 -20.90 11.66 -23.42
C GLY A 746 -20.25 11.81 -24.79
N LYS A 747 -19.07 11.21 -24.97
CA LYS A 747 -18.35 11.21 -26.27
C LYS A 747 -19.02 10.37 -27.34
N ALA A 748 -19.92 9.45 -26.98
CA ALA A 748 -20.69 8.68 -27.95
C ALA A 748 -21.77 9.50 -28.68
N GLY A 749 -22.17 10.67 -28.16
CA GLY A 749 -23.11 11.58 -28.82
C GLY A 749 -24.52 11.02 -29.03
N LEU A 750 -24.92 10.03 -28.23
CA LEU A 750 -26.21 9.36 -28.36
C LEU A 750 -27.36 10.23 -27.83
N PRO A 751 -28.59 10.08 -28.39
CA PRO A 751 -29.76 10.75 -27.85
C PRO A 751 -30.01 10.38 -26.39
N PRO A 752 -30.44 11.34 -25.52
CA PRO A 752 -30.69 11.06 -24.10
C PRO A 752 -31.72 9.94 -23.84
N SER A 753 -32.62 9.66 -24.79
CA SER A 753 -33.56 8.55 -24.69
C SER A 753 -32.89 7.17 -24.67
N MET A 754 -31.72 7.06 -25.29
CA MET A 754 -30.92 5.82 -25.37
C MET A 754 -29.91 5.67 -24.23
N VAL A 755 -29.90 6.59 -23.26
CA VAL A 755 -28.93 6.61 -22.16
C VAL A 755 -29.63 6.46 -20.81
N ARG A 756 -29.10 5.58 -19.95
CA ARG A 756 -29.48 5.46 -18.54
C ARG A 756 -28.22 5.41 -17.68
N ILE A 757 -28.27 6.06 -16.54
CA ILE A 757 -27.14 6.06 -15.59
C ILE A 757 -27.62 5.77 -14.16
N ALA A 758 -26.72 5.20 -13.35
CA ALA A 758 -27.03 4.87 -11.95
C ALA A 758 -26.97 6.09 -11.00
N ASP A 759 -26.61 7.26 -11.51
CA ASP A 759 -26.30 8.47 -10.75
C ASP A 759 -27.17 9.65 -11.20
N ASP A 760 -27.29 10.70 -10.37
CA ASP A 760 -27.99 11.97 -10.64
C ASP A 760 -27.08 13.05 -11.29
N GLY A 761 -25.79 12.76 -11.51
CA GLY A 761 -24.78 13.74 -11.87
C GLY A 761 -24.85 14.32 -13.29
N HIS A 762 -25.79 13.90 -14.16
CA HIS A 762 -25.87 14.43 -15.51
C HIS A 762 -27.25 15.00 -15.83
N PRO A 763 -27.34 16.29 -16.18
CA PRO A 763 -28.62 16.99 -16.32
C PRO A 763 -29.50 16.46 -17.47
N ALA A 764 -28.92 15.84 -18.49
CA ALA A 764 -29.64 15.36 -19.66
C ALA A 764 -30.02 13.88 -19.61
N TRP A 765 -29.41 13.07 -18.73
CA TRP A 765 -29.63 11.63 -18.68
C TRP A 765 -30.53 11.23 -17.52
N LYS A 766 -31.28 10.14 -17.69
CA LYS A 766 -32.19 9.68 -16.64
C LYS A 766 -31.49 8.70 -15.70
N LYS A 767 -31.62 8.95 -14.42
CA LYS A 767 -31.22 8.01 -13.37
C LYS A 767 -32.12 6.78 -13.36
N ALA A 768 -31.51 5.61 -13.16
CA ALA A 768 -32.23 4.36 -12.96
C ALA A 768 -31.52 3.52 -11.87
N THR A 769 -32.27 3.10 -10.84
CA THR A 769 -31.81 2.01 -9.96
C THR A 769 -31.68 0.72 -10.76
N ALA A 770 -30.93 -0.28 -10.28
CA ALA A 770 -30.72 -1.55 -10.99
C ALA A 770 -32.03 -2.19 -11.49
N THR A 771 -33.07 -2.28 -10.65
CA THR A 771 -34.39 -2.82 -11.05
C THR A 771 -35.09 -1.97 -12.12
N LYS A 772 -35.00 -0.63 -12.05
CA LYS A 772 -35.55 0.25 -13.09
C LYS A 772 -34.75 0.18 -14.38
N LEU A 773 -33.43 -0.04 -14.26
CA LEU A 773 -32.55 -0.26 -15.41
C LEU A 773 -32.92 -1.56 -16.11
N ALA A 774 -33.11 -2.66 -15.36
CA ALA A 774 -33.57 -3.92 -15.91
C ALA A 774 -34.86 -3.80 -16.70
N GLY A 775 -35.92 -3.18 -16.15
CA GLY A 775 -37.17 -2.92 -16.84
C GLY A 775 -37.02 -2.03 -18.08
N TRP A 776 -36.07 -1.08 -18.07
CA TRP A 776 -35.78 -0.29 -19.26
C TRP A 776 -35.05 -1.12 -20.32
N LEU A 777 -34.11 -1.99 -19.94
CA LEU A 777 -33.38 -2.87 -20.88
C LEU A 777 -34.32 -3.84 -21.57
N ASP A 778 -35.31 -4.39 -20.86
CA ASP A 778 -36.33 -5.29 -21.46
C ASP A 778 -37.13 -4.63 -22.60
N ASP A 779 -37.33 -3.32 -22.52
CA ASP A 779 -38.08 -2.55 -23.52
C ASP A 779 -37.22 -2.02 -24.67
N GLN A 780 -35.89 -2.19 -24.63
CA GLN A 780 -34.96 -1.65 -25.62
C GLN A 780 -34.36 -2.71 -26.50
N THR A 781 -34.09 -2.33 -27.74
CA THR A 781 -33.29 -3.12 -28.68
C THR A 781 -31.88 -2.58 -28.82
N ALA A 782 -31.61 -1.36 -28.42
CA ALA A 782 -30.32 -0.72 -28.45
C ALA A 782 -30.25 0.42 -27.42
N GLY A 783 -29.11 0.61 -26.78
CA GLY A 783 -28.89 1.70 -25.85
C GLY A 783 -27.63 1.50 -25.00
N VAL A 784 -27.32 2.52 -24.18
CA VAL A 784 -26.16 2.47 -23.26
C VAL A 784 -26.59 2.73 -21.83
N SER A 785 -26.02 1.96 -20.92
CA SER A 785 -26.19 2.14 -19.48
C SER A 785 -24.84 2.37 -18.80
N GLY A 786 -24.79 3.35 -17.89
CA GLY A 786 -23.62 3.65 -17.06
C GLY A 786 -23.86 3.30 -15.61
N GLY A 787 -22.90 2.66 -14.95
CA GLY A 787 -23.00 2.29 -13.55
C GLY A 787 -21.69 1.74 -12.96
N THR A 788 -21.70 1.52 -11.66
CA THR A 788 -20.59 0.88 -10.95
C THR A 788 -20.81 -0.63 -10.81
N LYS A 789 -19.86 -1.32 -10.19
CA LYS A 789 -19.97 -2.75 -9.89
C LYS A 789 -21.27 -3.11 -9.13
N HIS A 790 -21.76 -2.24 -8.26
CA HIS A 790 -23.01 -2.46 -7.52
C HIS A 790 -24.25 -2.49 -8.41
N THR A 791 -24.24 -1.73 -9.50
CA THR A 791 -25.34 -1.72 -10.48
C THR A 791 -25.36 -3.03 -11.27
N PHE A 792 -24.22 -3.42 -11.84
CA PHE A 792 -24.15 -4.54 -12.79
C PHE A 792 -24.03 -5.92 -12.13
N SER A 793 -23.75 -5.98 -10.81
CA SER A 793 -23.84 -7.23 -10.04
C SER A 793 -25.27 -7.62 -9.65
N HIS A 794 -26.27 -6.73 -9.86
CA HIS A 794 -27.65 -6.98 -9.47
C HIS A 794 -28.25 -8.13 -10.27
N PRO A 795 -28.97 -9.09 -9.63
CA PRO A 795 -29.54 -10.25 -10.31
C PRO A 795 -30.45 -9.91 -11.50
N ASP A 796 -31.23 -8.83 -11.39
CA ASP A 796 -32.15 -8.38 -12.45
C ASP A 796 -31.44 -7.96 -13.73
N ILE A 797 -30.14 -7.66 -13.70
CA ILE A 797 -29.34 -7.24 -14.88
C ILE A 797 -28.66 -8.44 -15.55
N ALA A 798 -28.72 -9.63 -14.94
CA ALA A 798 -28.03 -10.81 -15.45
C ALA A 798 -28.48 -11.17 -16.89
N ASN A 799 -27.51 -11.33 -17.80
CA ASN A 799 -27.71 -11.68 -19.21
C ASN A 799 -28.54 -10.69 -20.04
N GLN A 800 -28.76 -9.47 -19.55
CA GLN A 800 -29.58 -8.47 -20.27
C GLN A 800 -28.77 -7.63 -21.28
N LEU A 801 -27.45 -7.61 -21.18
CA LEU A 801 -26.59 -6.76 -21.99
C LEU A 801 -25.80 -7.57 -23.02
N ASP A 802 -25.51 -6.95 -24.16
CA ASP A 802 -24.68 -7.57 -25.18
C ASP A 802 -23.19 -7.35 -24.91
N VAL A 803 -22.81 -6.14 -24.47
CA VAL A 803 -21.42 -5.76 -24.24
C VAL A 803 -21.26 -5.03 -22.92
N LEU A 804 -20.26 -5.43 -22.14
CA LEU A 804 -19.75 -4.70 -20.98
C LEU A 804 -18.42 -4.03 -21.35
N ILE A 805 -18.34 -2.71 -21.24
CA ILE A 805 -17.12 -1.93 -21.41
C ILE A 805 -16.64 -1.52 -20.01
N VAL A 806 -15.40 -1.88 -19.68
CA VAL A 806 -14.72 -1.46 -18.45
C VAL A 806 -13.69 -0.41 -18.84
N ASP A 807 -13.91 0.86 -18.50
CA ASP A 807 -12.93 1.92 -18.67
C ASP A 807 -12.08 2.03 -17.39
N GLU A 808 -10.83 2.44 -17.50
CA GLU A 808 -9.80 2.41 -16.46
C GLU A 808 -9.60 1.00 -15.87
N ALA A 809 -9.52 -0.02 -16.71
CA ALA A 809 -9.41 -1.43 -16.34
C ALA A 809 -8.13 -1.77 -15.52
N GLY A 810 -7.11 -0.89 -15.54
CA GLY A 810 -5.92 -0.95 -14.68
C GLY A 810 -6.21 -0.75 -13.19
N GLN A 811 -7.33 -0.10 -12.89
CA GLN A 811 -7.78 0.15 -11.52
C GLN A 811 -8.95 -0.75 -11.10
N TYR A 812 -9.43 -1.62 -12.00
CA TYR A 812 -10.63 -2.43 -11.78
C TYR A 812 -10.24 -3.87 -11.39
N ALA A 813 -10.56 -4.27 -10.16
CA ALA A 813 -10.23 -5.60 -9.65
C ALA A 813 -10.80 -6.70 -10.53
N LEU A 814 -10.02 -7.74 -10.80
CA LEU A 814 -10.49 -8.90 -11.56
C LEU A 814 -11.69 -9.58 -10.87
N ALA A 815 -11.66 -9.67 -9.53
CA ALA A 815 -12.77 -10.22 -8.75
C ALA A 815 -14.08 -9.44 -8.96
N ASP A 816 -14.00 -8.10 -8.96
CA ASP A 816 -15.15 -7.24 -9.24
C ASP A 816 -15.66 -7.43 -10.67
N LEU A 817 -14.75 -7.55 -11.64
CA LEU A 817 -15.13 -7.83 -13.03
C LEU A 817 -15.84 -9.18 -13.19
N ILE A 818 -15.32 -10.23 -12.54
CA ILE A 818 -15.97 -11.56 -12.54
C ILE A 818 -17.38 -11.49 -11.92
N ALA A 819 -17.52 -10.77 -10.80
CA ALA A 819 -18.81 -10.61 -10.13
C ALA A 819 -19.88 -9.96 -11.04
N ILE A 820 -19.48 -9.02 -11.92
CA ILE A 820 -20.40 -8.35 -12.84
C ILE A 820 -20.48 -8.99 -14.24
N SER A 821 -19.58 -9.89 -14.59
CA SER A 821 -19.45 -10.45 -15.94
C SER A 821 -20.70 -11.15 -16.45
N ARG A 822 -21.55 -11.66 -15.54
CA ARG A 822 -22.83 -12.29 -15.90
C ARG A 822 -23.85 -11.32 -16.51
N CYS A 823 -23.63 -10.00 -16.42
CA CYS A 823 -24.54 -9.02 -16.99
C CYS A 823 -24.50 -8.97 -18.52
N ALA A 824 -23.37 -9.35 -19.16
CA ALA A 824 -23.15 -9.18 -20.59
C ALA A 824 -22.53 -10.41 -21.27
N LYS A 825 -22.74 -10.53 -22.56
CA LYS A 825 -22.24 -11.63 -23.39
C LYS A 825 -20.79 -11.45 -23.86
N LYS A 826 -20.31 -10.20 -23.91
CA LYS A 826 -18.97 -9.79 -24.40
C LYS A 826 -18.37 -8.76 -23.45
N ILE A 827 -17.03 -8.74 -23.33
CA ILE A 827 -16.33 -7.79 -22.46
C ILE A 827 -15.27 -7.03 -23.27
N ILE A 828 -15.19 -5.73 -23.06
CA ILE A 828 -14.12 -4.86 -23.59
C ILE A 828 -13.45 -4.15 -22.41
N LEU A 829 -12.14 -4.34 -22.27
CA LEU A 829 -11.31 -3.71 -21.26
C LEU A 829 -10.52 -2.56 -21.90
N LEU A 830 -10.75 -1.34 -21.44
CA LEU A 830 -9.99 -0.16 -21.83
C LEU A 830 -9.18 0.29 -20.62
N GLY A 831 -7.86 0.33 -20.72
CA GLY A 831 -7.03 0.70 -19.57
C GLY A 831 -5.56 0.79 -19.89
N ASP A 832 -4.76 0.89 -18.87
CA ASP A 832 -3.31 0.92 -18.97
C ASP A 832 -2.68 0.38 -17.69
N PRO A 833 -1.93 -0.73 -17.74
CA PRO A 833 -1.30 -1.32 -16.56
C PRO A 833 -0.15 -0.47 -16.02
N GLN A 834 0.41 0.45 -16.83
CA GLN A 834 1.52 1.31 -16.44
C GLN A 834 1.06 2.62 -15.76
N GLN A 835 -0.25 2.85 -15.63
CA GLN A 835 -0.81 3.95 -14.84
C GLN A 835 -1.02 3.52 -13.39
N LEU A 836 -1.63 4.39 -12.57
CA LEU A 836 -1.86 4.11 -11.16
C LEU A 836 -2.50 2.73 -10.97
N PRO A 837 -1.89 1.87 -10.14
CA PRO A 837 -2.40 0.52 -9.92
C PRO A 837 -3.72 0.52 -9.13
N MET A 838 -4.39 -0.62 -9.17
CA MET A 838 -5.52 -0.89 -8.28
C MET A 838 -5.07 -0.79 -6.82
N VAL A 839 -5.87 -0.11 -6.00
CA VAL A 839 -5.64 -0.04 -4.55
C VAL A 839 -6.33 -1.23 -3.89
N THR A 840 -5.57 -2.03 -3.14
CA THR A 840 -6.08 -3.12 -2.29
C THR A 840 -5.92 -2.76 -0.81
N GLN A 841 -6.87 -3.17 0.02
CA GLN A 841 -6.82 -2.99 1.48
C GLN A 841 -6.20 -4.19 2.18
N ALA A 842 -6.05 -5.30 1.46
CA ALA A 842 -5.61 -6.58 1.98
C ALA A 842 -4.48 -7.21 1.16
N HIS A 843 -3.77 -8.14 1.76
CA HIS A 843 -2.89 -9.05 1.04
C HIS A 843 -3.70 -10.16 0.36
N HIS A 844 -3.43 -10.44 -0.89
CA HIS A 844 -4.05 -11.50 -1.64
C HIS A 844 -3.05 -12.61 -1.96
N PRO A 845 -3.49 -13.88 -2.05
CA PRO A 845 -2.64 -14.98 -2.50
C PRO A 845 -2.08 -14.69 -3.89
N GLU A 846 -0.93 -15.28 -4.20
CA GLU A 846 -0.36 -15.21 -5.55
C GLU A 846 -1.31 -15.75 -6.60
N GLY A 847 -1.48 -15.01 -7.68
CA GLY A 847 -2.39 -15.36 -8.75
C GLY A 847 -3.37 -14.24 -9.10
N PRO A 848 -4.46 -14.58 -9.81
CA PRO A 848 -5.34 -13.57 -10.40
C PRO A 848 -6.14 -12.74 -9.39
N SER A 849 -6.33 -13.21 -8.15
CA SER A 849 -7.21 -12.55 -7.18
C SER A 849 -6.71 -11.17 -6.75
N GLY A 850 -5.40 -10.97 -6.67
CA GLY A 850 -4.78 -9.70 -6.27
C GLY A 850 -4.56 -8.72 -7.42
N LEU A 851 -4.89 -9.07 -8.65
CA LEU A 851 -4.59 -8.29 -9.84
C LEU A 851 -5.78 -7.46 -10.33
N SER A 852 -5.48 -6.36 -11.02
CA SER A 852 -6.47 -5.69 -11.83
C SER A 852 -6.81 -6.53 -13.07
N SER A 853 -7.97 -6.26 -13.67
CA SER A 853 -8.45 -7.03 -14.81
C SER A 853 -7.50 -6.97 -16.02
N ILE A 854 -6.85 -5.82 -16.26
CA ILE A 854 -5.92 -5.67 -17.38
C ILE A 854 -4.53 -6.23 -17.05
N ASN A 855 -4.05 -6.08 -15.80
CA ASN A 855 -2.78 -6.66 -15.37
C ASN A 855 -2.83 -8.19 -15.44
N HIS A 856 -3.93 -8.78 -14.97
CA HIS A 856 -4.11 -10.23 -15.13
C HIS A 856 -4.05 -10.67 -16.59
N TRP A 857 -4.63 -9.90 -17.52
CA TRP A 857 -4.66 -10.28 -18.96
C TRP A 857 -3.30 -10.13 -19.64
N ILE A 858 -2.60 -9.03 -19.41
CA ILE A 858 -1.32 -8.74 -20.07
C ILE A 858 -0.18 -9.60 -19.49
N GLY A 859 -0.22 -9.87 -18.19
CA GLY A 859 0.84 -10.58 -17.45
C GLY A 859 1.47 -9.69 -16.41
N ASP A 860 2.18 -10.33 -15.46
CA ASP A 860 2.76 -9.66 -14.32
C ASP A 860 4.05 -8.92 -14.68
N GLY A 861 4.21 -7.72 -14.15
CA GLY A 861 5.44 -6.95 -13.89
C GLY A 861 6.33 -6.60 -15.09
N ASP A 862 6.75 -7.56 -15.87
CA ASP A 862 7.78 -7.38 -16.90
C ASP A 862 7.22 -7.04 -18.30
N ILE A 863 5.92 -7.27 -18.51
CA ILE A 863 5.28 -6.99 -19.80
C ILE A 863 4.70 -5.56 -19.77
N GLN A 864 5.38 -4.65 -20.43
CA GLN A 864 4.99 -3.23 -20.48
C GLN A 864 3.89 -2.95 -21.49
N THR A 865 3.84 -3.70 -22.57
CA THR A 865 2.84 -3.50 -23.64
C THR A 865 2.12 -4.77 -24.00
N VAL A 866 0.83 -4.68 -24.30
CA VAL A 866 0.03 -5.82 -24.74
C VAL A 866 0.56 -6.40 -26.04
N ASP A 867 0.69 -7.74 -26.10
CA ASP A 867 1.06 -8.46 -27.32
C ASP A 867 -0.04 -8.33 -28.38
N GLN A 868 0.33 -8.25 -29.65
CA GLN A 868 -0.61 -8.11 -30.77
C GLN A 868 -1.59 -9.27 -30.89
N ARG A 869 -1.24 -10.45 -30.37
CA ARG A 869 -2.15 -11.62 -30.32
C ARG A 869 -3.16 -11.48 -29.19
N ALA A 870 -2.83 -10.74 -28.13
CA ALA A 870 -3.61 -10.66 -26.90
C ALA A 870 -4.50 -9.41 -26.81
N GLY A 871 -4.16 -8.33 -27.52
CA GLY A 871 -4.90 -7.08 -27.42
C GLY A 871 -4.51 -6.04 -28.48
N VAL A 872 -5.01 -4.83 -28.29
CA VAL A 872 -4.73 -3.68 -29.15
C VAL A 872 -3.98 -2.63 -28.35
N PHE A 873 -2.87 -2.13 -28.88
CA PHE A 873 -2.10 -1.04 -28.28
C PHE A 873 -2.37 0.28 -29.00
N LEU A 874 -2.68 1.34 -28.26
CA LEU A 874 -2.87 2.69 -28.81
C LEU A 874 -1.53 3.43 -28.82
N GLU A 875 -0.88 3.47 -29.97
CA GLU A 875 0.49 3.94 -30.11
C GLU A 875 0.62 5.48 -30.16
N ARG A 876 -0.46 6.26 -30.35
CA ARG A 876 -0.40 7.70 -30.60
C ARG A 876 -0.96 8.55 -29.50
N THR A 877 -0.12 9.38 -28.87
CA THR A 877 -0.58 10.37 -27.89
C THR A 877 -0.90 11.72 -28.58
N TYR A 878 -2.05 12.28 -28.24
CA TYR A 878 -2.53 13.60 -28.70
C TYR A 878 -2.31 14.70 -27.68
N ARG A 879 -1.82 14.33 -26.48
CA ARG A 879 -1.67 15.21 -25.31
C ARG A 879 -0.24 15.64 -25.06
N LEU A 880 0.70 14.72 -25.15
CA LEU A 880 2.05 14.91 -24.61
C LEU A 880 2.95 15.71 -25.54
N HIS A 881 3.84 16.50 -24.94
CA HIS A 881 4.99 17.07 -25.65
C HIS A 881 5.95 15.93 -26.06
N PRO A 882 6.64 16.01 -27.23
CA PRO A 882 7.54 14.95 -27.69
C PRO A 882 8.57 14.50 -26.63
N ALA A 883 9.25 15.43 -25.98
CA ALA A 883 10.24 15.09 -24.95
C ALA A 883 9.66 14.30 -23.74
N ILE A 884 8.38 14.46 -23.43
CA ILE A 884 7.69 13.68 -22.42
C ILE A 884 7.27 12.34 -23.00
N ALA A 885 6.73 12.33 -24.21
CA ALA A 885 6.30 11.11 -24.90
C ALA A 885 7.47 10.15 -25.13
N ASP A 886 8.63 10.67 -25.56
CA ASP A 886 9.84 9.87 -25.76
C ASP A 886 10.31 9.27 -24.43
N PHE A 887 10.41 10.10 -23.36
CA PHE A 887 10.83 9.63 -22.05
C PHE A 887 9.94 8.50 -21.49
N ILE A 888 8.61 8.70 -21.48
CA ILE A 888 7.71 7.67 -20.95
C ILE A 888 7.56 6.50 -21.93
N GLY A 889 7.66 6.76 -23.23
CA GLY A 889 7.62 5.74 -24.27
C GLY A 889 8.74 4.71 -24.12
N ASP A 890 9.96 5.20 -23.97
CA ASP A 890 11.15 4.36 -23.78
C ASP A 890 11.15 3.65 -22.41
N THR A 891 10.62 4.31 -21.37
CA THR A 891 10.67 3.77 -20.00
C THR A 891 9.57 2.77 -19.72
N PHE A 892 8.33 2.99 -20.22
CA PHE A 892 7.14 2.24 -19.80
C PHE A 892 6.38 1.55 -20.95
N TYR A 893 6.74 1.81 -22.21
CA TYR A 893 5.99 1.31 -23.37
C TYR A 893 6.87 0.76 -24.49
N GLU A 894 8.06 0.27 -24.17
CA GLU A 894 8.97 -0.39 -25.11
C GLU A 894 9.27 0.46 -26.38
N GLY A 895 9.27 1.79 -26.23
CA GLY A 895 9.45 2.73 -27.35
C GLY A 895 8.28 2.79 -28.33
N ARG A 896 7.13 2.17 -28.04
CA ARG A 896 5.97 2.09 -28.97
C ARG A 896 5.12 3.37 -28.97
N LEU A 897 5.24 4.24 -27.95
CA LEU A 897 4.45 5.47 -27.87
C LEU A 897 4.99 6.55 -28.82
N GLN A 898 4.13 7.09 -29.67
CA GLN A 898 4.46 8.09 -30.66
C GLN A 898 3.58 9.35 -30.49
N ILE A 899 4.07 10.50 -30.90
CA ILE A 899 3.26 11.73 -30.99
C ILE A 899 2.34 11.68 -32.22
N ALA A 900 1.10 12.10 -32.03
CA ALA A 900 0.11 12.10 -33.11
C ALA A 900 0.31 13.29 -34.10
N ASP A 901 0.83 14.41 -33.63
CA ASP A 901 0.98 15.65 -34.39
C ASP A 901 2.29 16.34 -34.05
N PRO A 902 3.21 16.56 -35.01
CA PRO A 902 4.46 17.26 -34.76
C PRO A 902 4.29 18.66 -34.14
N ALA A 903 3.14 19.30 -34.33
CA ALA A 903 2.84 20.58 -33.68
C ALA A 903 2.76 20.52 -32.15
N GLN A 904 2.71 19.33 -31.56
CA GLN A 904 2.80 19.14 -30.10
C GLN A 904 4.15 19.61 -29.55
N ALA A 905 5.20 19.64 -30.35
CA ALA A 905 6.49 20.22 -29.98
C ALA A 905 6.44 21.73 -29.66
N ASN A 906 5.38 22.43 -30.11
CA ASN A 906 5.17 23.83 -29.79
C ASN A 906 4.44 24.07 -28.46
N LEU A 907 3.93 23.02 -27.83
CA LEU A 907 3.31 23.15 -26.49
C LEU A 907 4.38 23.51 -25.45
N GLY A 908 4.06 24.45 -24.56
CA GLY A 908 5.02 24.81 -23.54
C GLY A 908 4.61 26.02 -22.71
N VAL A 909 5.53 26.44 -21.89
CA VAL A 909 5.41 27.63 -21.05
C VAL A 909 6.60 28.55 -21.28
N THR A 910 6.36 29.84 -21.37
CA THR A 910 7.41 30.85 -21.34
C THR A 910 7.28 31.72 -20.10
N LEU A 911 8.39 32.01 -19.45
CA LEU A 911 8.49 32.97 -18.35
C LEU A 911 9.12 34.29 -18.83
N ASN A 912 8.50 35.39 -18.47
CA ASN A 912 8.99 36.74 -18.77
C ASN A 912 9.64 37.33 -17.51
N VAL A 913 10.95 37.12 -17.36
CA VAL A 913 11.72 37.60 -16.19
C VAL A 913 12.70 38.70 -16.64
N GLY A 914 12.63 39.87 -16.01
CA GLY A 914 13.59 40.96 -16.26
C GLY A 914 13.60 41.48 -17.71
N GLY A 915 12.48 41.42 -18.43
CA GLY A 915 12.34 41.86 -19.83
C GLY A 915 12.84 40.87 -20.87
N SER A 916 13.26 39.66 -20.48
CA SER A 916 13.62 38.57 -21.39
C SER A 916 12.63 37.41 -21.24
N SER A 917 12.18 36.87 -22.39
CA SER A 917 11.29 35.69 -22.42
C SER A 917 12.14 34.44 -22.52
N ARG A 918 11.95 33.51 -21.54
CA ARG A 918 12.65 32.21 -21.49
C ARG A 918 11.62 31.07 -21.55
N GLN A 919 11.84 30.14 -22.45
CA GLN A 919 11.03 28.95 -22.52
C GLN A 919 11.37 28.00 -21.33
N VAL A 920 10.36 27.51 -20.64
CA VAL A 920 10.51 26.49 -19.61
C VAL A 920 10.66 25.12 -20.28
N SER A 921 11.58 24.31 -19.80
CA SER A 921 11.75 22.95 -20.33
C SER A 921 10.44 22.15 -20.16
N PRO A 922 10.03 21.35 -21.14
CA PRO A 922 8.83 20.51 -21.05
C PRO A 922 8.85 19.55 -19.85
N LEU A 923 10.04 19.14 -19.44
CA LEU A 923 10.26 18.35 -18.22
C LEU A 923 11.29 19.10 -17.37
N THR A 924 10.86 19.53 -16.18
CA THR A 924 11.69 20.30 -15.25
C THR A 924 11.63 19.69 -13.86
N LEU A 925 12.78 19.31 -13.32
CA LEU A 925 12.91 18.86 -11.95
C LEU A 925 13.24 20.06 -11.04
N ILE A 926 12.43 20.28 -10.03
CA ILE A 926 12.66 21.31 -9.01
C ILE A 926 12.97 20.57 -7.68
N PRO A 927 14.24 20.49 -7.30
CA PRO A 927 14.59 19.88 -6.01
C PRO A 927 14.18 20.80 -4.86
N VAL A 928 13.56 20.21 -3.86
CA VAL A 928 13.19 20.88 -2.61
C VAL A 928 13.88 20.14 -1.47
N ASP A 929 14.68 20.86 -0.69
CA ASP A 929 15.36 20.27 0.46
C ASP A 929 14.39 20.22 1.64
N HIS A 930 13.94 19.02 1.94
CA HIS A 930 13.17 18.69 3.16
C HIS A 930 13.62 17.32 3.67
N SER A 931 13.43 17.07 4.95
CA SER A 931 13.86 15.83 5.59
C SER A 931 12.68 15.13 6.25
N ASP A 932 12.56 13.82 5.97
CA ASP A 932 11.73 12.83 6.69
C ASP A 932 10.28 13.27 6.98
N GLU A 933 9.68 14.00 6.07
CA GLU A 933 8.25 14.30 6.09
C GLU A 933 7.50 13.11 5.48
N GLY A 934 6.40 12.70 6.11
CA GLY A 934 5.65 11.51 5.71
C GLY A 934 4.78 11.75 4.46
N SER A 935 3.45 11.65 4.60
CA SER A 935 2.49 11.83 3.50
C SER A 935 2.27 13.29 3.07
N TRP A 936 2.91 14.26 3.73
CA TRP A 936 2.85 15.69 3.40
C TRP A 936 4.14 16.42 3.78
N SER A 937 4.42 17.53 3.09
CA SER A 937 5.54 18.45 3.33
C SER A 937 5.09 19.90 3.14
N LEU A 938 5.17 20.68 4.21
CA LEU A 938 4.86 22.11 4.13
C LEU A 938 5.89 22.87 3.28
N VAL A 939 7.16 22.48 3.36
CA VAL A 939 8.26 23.10 2.59
C VAL A 939 8.04 22.88 1.09
N GLU A 940 7.65 21.66 0.70
CA GLU A 940 7.31 21.33 -0.68
C GLU A 940 6.05 22.10 -1.13
N ALA A 941 4.99 22.12 -0.31
CA ALA A 941 3.76 22.86 -0.61
C ALA A 941 4.03 24.36 -0.84
N GLN A 942 4.86 24.98 0.00
CA GLN A 942 5.28 26.37 -0.16
C GLN A 942 6.13 26.61 -1.44
N ALA A 943 7.01 25.65 -1.78
CA ALA A 943 7.79 25.71 -3.02
C ALA A 943 6.88 25.62 -4.25
N ILE A 944 5.91 24.72 -4.24
CA ILE A 944 4.89 24.58 -5.29
C ILE A 944 4.08 25.88 -5.40
N ALA A 945 3.58 26.41 -4.29
CA ALA A 945 2.78 27.63 -4.30
C ALA A 945 3.56 28.84 -4.89
N ARG A 946 4.83 29.03 -4.50
CA ARG A 946 5.71 30.06 -5.07
C ARG A 946 5.93 29.85 -6.58
N PHE A 947 6.13 28.61 -7.01
CA PHE A 947 6.32 28.29 -8.42
C PHE A 947 5.06 28.57 -9.23
N VAL A 948 3.90 28.12 -8.76
CA VAL A 948 2.59 28.39 -9.39
C VAL A 948 2.34 29.90 -9.49
N PHE A 949 2.58 30.64 -8.41
CA PHE A 949 2.43 32.10 -8.43
C PHE A 949 3.35 32.77 -9.46
N THR A 950 4.58 32.28 -9.59
CA THR A 950 5.52 32.78 -10.63
C THR A 950 5.01 32.47 -12.03
N LEU A 951 4.50 31.25 -12.27
CA LEU A 951 3.91 30.89 -13.56
C LEU A 951 2.71 31.77 -13.92
N VAL A 952 1.79 31.97 -12.96
CA VAL A 952 0.57 32.78 -13.20
C VAL A 952 0.88 34.25 -13.40
N SER A 953 1.84 34.82 -12.64
CA SER A 953 2.18 36.26 -12.70
C SER A 953 3.11 36.65 -13.84
N GLN A 954 3.98 35.74 -14.27
CA GLN A 954 5.07 36.05 -15.22
C GLN A 954 5.10 35.09 -16.41
N GLY A 955 4.22 34.07 -16.45
CA GLY A 955 4.23 33.06 -17.47
C GLY A 955 3.17 33.27 -18.56
N GLU A 956 3.41 32.67 -19.71
CA GLU A 956 2.49 32.52 -20.81
C GLU A 956 2.44 31.08 -21.28
N VAL A 957 1.23 30.61 -21.56
CA VAL A 957 1.02 29.28 -22.17
C VAL A 957 1.21 29.40 -23.67
N VAL A 958 2.02 28.50 -24.22
CA VAL A 958 2.24 28.39 -25.68
C VAL A 958 1.39 27.24 -26.20
N MET A 959 0.46 27.56 -27.08
CA MET A 959 -0.48 26.61 -27.66
C MET A 959 0.10 25.96 -28.92
N LYS A 960 -0.51 24.85 -29.38
CA LYS A 960 -0.13 24.04 -30.55
C LYS A 960 0.19 24.89 -31.81
N GLY A 961 -0.55 25.97 -32.01
CA GLY A 961 -0.34 26.91 -33.13
C GLY A 961 0.72 27.98 -32.91
N GLY A 962 1.50 27.93 -31.82
CA GLY A 962 2.49 28.94 -31.46
C GLY A 962 1.89 30.25 -30.88
N LEU A 963 0.57 30.31 -30.73
CA LEU A 963 -0.12 31.41 -30.05
C LEU A 963 0.22 31.35 -28.54
N ARG A 964 0.47 32.54 -27.98
CA ARG A 964 0.75 32.72 -26.55
C ARG A 964 -0.40 33.42 -25.88
N ARG A 965 -0.74 32.99 -24.66
CA ARG A 965 -1.70 33.68 -23.81
C ARG A 965 -1.24 33.62 -22.35
N PRO A 966 -1.64 34.56 -21.51
CA PRO A 966 -1.46 34.45 -20.06
C PRO A 966 -2.10 33.18 -19.53
N PHE A 967 -1.64 32.73 -18.39
CA PHE A 967 -2.34 31.68 -17.65
C PHE A 967 -3.76 32.15 -17.29
N ALA A 968 -4.74 31.28 -17.49
CA ALA A 968 -6.11 31.60 -17.11
C ALA A 968 -6.20 31.60 -15.56
N SER A 969 -6.45 32.78 -15.01
CA SER A 969 -6.79 32.96 -13.60
C SER A 969 -8.32 32.92 -13.49
N GLY A 970 -8.89 31.81 -13.10
CA GLY A 970 -10.32 31.74 -12.88
C GLY A 970 -10.71 30.49 -12.11
N ALA A 971 -11.26 30.70 -10.92
CA ALA A 971 -12.11 29.68 -10.30
C ALA A 971 -13.27 29.38 -11.25
N MET A 972 -13.62 28.10 -11.44
CA MET A 972 -14.86 27.73 -12.13
C MET A 972 -16.01 28.40 -11.41
N GLU A 973 -16.79 29.23 -12.11
CA GLU A 973 -18.03 29.72 -11.54
C GLU A 973 -18.96 28.51 -11.25
N PRO A 974 -19.58 28.45 -10.06
CA PRO A 974 -20.51 27.38 -9.74
C PRO A 974 -21.68 27.40 -10.74
N GLY A 975 -21.81 26.34 -11.54
CA GLY A 975 -22.89 26.21 -12.53
C GLY A 975 -22.48 26.41 -13.99
N ALA A 976 -21.22 26.62 -14.30
CA ALA A 976 -20.73 26.63 -15.69
C ALA A 976 -20.82 25.21 -16.31
N ASP A 977 -21.30 25.16 -17.56
CA ASP A 977 -21.33 23.92 -18.34
C ASP A 977 -19.94 23.29 -18.40
N PRO A 978 -19.71 22.06 -17.94
CA PRO A 978 -18.40 21.42 -17.95
C PRO A 978 -17.79 21.26 -19.33
N THR A 979 -18.59 21.40 -20.41
CA THR A 979 -18.10 21.37 -21.80
C THR A 979 -17.54 22.72 -22.25
N THR A 980 -17.83 23.81 -21.54
CA THR A 980 -17.35 25.17 -21.83
C THR A 980 -16.41 25.70 -20.73
N ALA A 981 -16.25 24.98 -19.62
CA ALA A 981 -15.31 25.33 -18.56
C ALA A 981 -13.89 25.39 -19.12
N LEU A 982 -13.22 26.53 -18.94
CA LEU A 982 -11.79 26.65 -19.19
C LEU A 982 -11.07 25.61 -18.33
N ILE A 983 -10.47 24.61 -18.96
CA ILE A 983 -9.59 23.66 -18.27
C ILE A 983 -8.50 24.48 -17.61
N PRO A 984 -8.26 24.33 -16.29
CA PRO A 984 -7.19 25.07 -15.62
C PRO A 984 -5.86 24.75 -16.30
N ASP A 985 -5.06 25.77 -16.58
CA ASP A 985 -3.79 25.61 -17.26
C ASP A 985 -2.73 24.86 -16.42
N ILE A 986 -2.94 24.79 -15.09
CA ILE A 986 -2.05 24.16 -14.13
C ILE A 986 -2.83 23.11 -13.38
N LEU A 987 -2.35 21.87 -13.45
CA LEU A 987 -2.83 20.76 -12.65
C LEU A 987 -1.69 20.34 -11.70
N ILE A 988 -1.99 20.33 -10.40
CA ILE A 988 -1.05 19.85 -9.38
C ILE A 988 -1.52 18.45 -8.97
N VAL A 989 -0.62 17.48 -9.07
CA VAL A 989 -0.89 16.09 -8.73
C VAL A 989 0.09 15.65 -7.64
N THR A 990 -0.44 15.02 -6.61
CA THR A 990 0.34 14.46 -5.50
C THR A 990 -0.18 13.06 -5.16
N PRO A 991 0.66 12.12 -4.70
CA PRO A 991 0.23 10.79 -4.33
C PRO A 991 -0.63 10.75 -3.06
N TYR A 992 -0.60 11.79 -2.24
CA TYR A 992 -1.29 11.83 -0.96
C TYR A 992 -2.28 13.00 -0.88
N GLY A 993 -3.53 12.71 -0.47
CA GLY A 993 -4.55 13.74 -0.23
C GLY A 993 -4.11 14.81 0.77
N ALA A 994 -3.34 14.40 1.77
CA ALA A 994 -2.67 15.24 2.74
C ALA A 994 -1.85 16.38 2.14
N GLN A 995 -1.11 16.08 1.11
CA GLN A 995 -0.29 17.06 0.42
C GLN A 995 -1.14 18.03 -0.41
N VAL A 996 -2.32 17.59 -0.91
CA VAL A 996 -3.27 18.49 -1.62
C VAL A 996 -3.66 19.64 -0.70
N GLU A 997 -4.13 19.34 0.52
CA GLU A 997 -4.57 20.36 1.48
C GLU A 997 -3.47 21.34 1.87
N ARG A 998 -2.23 20.83 2.06
CA ARG A 998 -1.08 21.68 2.36
C ARG A 998 -0.72 22.60 1.20
N ILE A 999 -0.88 22.11 -0.03
CA ILE A 999 -0.67 22.93 -1.23
C ILE A 999 -1.77 23.98 -1.37
N GLU A 1000 -3.04 23.63 -1.15
CA GLU A 1000 -4.18 24.57 -1.16
C GLU A 1000 -4.01 25.67 -0.11
N PHE A 1001 -3.65 25.30 1.11
CA PHE A 1001 -3.34 26.24 2.19
C PHE A 1001 -2.18 27.18 1.80
N ALA A 1002 -1.08 26.64 1.27
CA ALA A 1002 0.07 27.45 0.85
C ALA A 1002 -0.27 28.39 -0.33
N LEU A 1003 -1.12 27.95 -1.26
CA LEU A 1003 -1.63 28.80 -2.36
C LEU A 1003 -2.50 29.93 -1.82
N GLY A 1004 -3.38 29.66 -0.84
CA GLY A 1004 -4.19 30.69 -0.18
C GLY A 1004 -3.35 31.75 0.51
N GLN A 1005 -2.30 31.36 1.24
CA GLN A 1005 -1.38 32.30 1.89
C GLN A 1005 -0.61 33.18 0.89
N GLN A 1006 -0.25 32.67 -0.28
CA GLN A 1006 0.43 33.45 -1.32
C GLN A 1006 -0.50 34.46 -1.99
N ALA A 1007 -1.79 34.15 -2.09
CA ALA A 1007 -2.78 35.07 -2.67
C ALA A 1007 -3.03 36.33 -1.80
N ASP A 1008 -2.84 36.21 -0.49
CA ASP A 1008 -3.02 37.31 0.48
C ASP A 1008 -1.79 38.23 0.63
N GLN A 1009 -0.65 37.87 0.03
CA GLN A 1009 0.54 38.73 0.05
C GLN A 1009 0.50 39.78 -1.06
N PRO A 1010 0.70 41.09 -0.74
CA PRO A 1010 0.75 42.11 -1.78
C PRO A 1010 1.88 41.84 -2.76
N ALA A 1011 1.56 41.95 -4.05
CA ALA A 1011 2.49 41.76 -5.17
C ALA A 1011 3.69 42.71 -5.03
N GLY A 1012 4.78 42.24 -4.47
CA GLY A 1012 5.98 43.05 -4.31
C GLY A 1012 7.00 42.52 -3.29
N ILE A 1013 7.38 41.24 -3.38
CA ILE A 1013 8.71 40.78 -2.87
C ILE A 1013 9.24 39.72 -3.84
#